data_a951f987a6d53425851ab0cde77aae65
#
_entry.id   a951f987a6d53425851ab0cde77aae65
#
_cell.length_a   1.000
_cell.length_b   1.000
_cell.length_c   1.000
_cell.angle_alpha   90.00
_cell.angle_beta   90.00
_cell.angle_gamma   90.00
#
_symmetry.space_group_name_H-M   'P 1'
#
loop_
_entity.id
_entity.type
_entity.pdbx_description
1 polymer ?
#
loop_
_entity_poly.entity_id
_entity_poly.type
_entity_poly.pdbx_seq_one_letter_code
_entity_poly.pdbx_strand_id
1 'polypeptide(L)'
;MKMEEMKAQSFDHVSLEEWKKTAEASLKGKSLDKLHTETYEQLTLKPLYLKADLEHVEEEQFPGVPAYTRGFYKGGYVEQPLKTAHRLQAHSTTDLQAKLSAAIEAGQDALSFSIEEQARMTFRECSELLASPYPLYINTKAHFLAFSAFLLKADAAELQGVVGTDLLSHFATKGLVPDEQALALHVEALTEMKQRYPKVKTIVIDTVPYHLAGANAIQEIAIALSEAVFYIEYLKEKGWTPLEAVQLFSFHFATGSQFFMEVAKLRAFRKLWTALCESYEIEGEAVKVTIGAETSEFTLSKLDRHVNILRTGSEAFAAMLGGVEYLQVTPFDQFNGTTSALAERVAKNIPLILQSESHLTKVVDPAGGSYFIESLTNELAQAAWEKFLQIEESGGLLSVLKAGTLQQELAQVLEQRIVDLAVRKKSMIGTNIYADLNETFFSEYEGMEVLLADRPVSSYKELLNQVSEERTLAELHVRDSGEPVIPVKSQRLAEPFEQLRERAVGIQASGKTIEAGLICLGKLKDFKPRADYVTGVLSTGGISVQVSNECHSVEEALQFVQNTQFPYYCICGKDEAYTEFGPNLMAELKQGQPAIQVDLAGKLPEGEQAEWLAAGLDGHVFAGQNLLDKLSSLLALWEGGATHE
;
A
#
# COMPACT_ATOMS: atom_id res chain seq x y z
N MET A 1 3.30 41.64 29.51
CA MET A 1 4.18 42.14 28.45
C MET A 1 3.30 42.72 27.36
N LYS A 2 3.54 43.97 26.95
CA LYS A 2 2.75 44.60 25.88
C LYS A 2 3.21 44.03 24.54
N MET A 3 2.34 43.97 23.54
CA MET A 3 2.63 43.41 22.22
C MET A 3 3.86 44.05 21.54
N GLU A 4 4.09 45.34 21.78
CA GLU A 4 5.27 46.07 21.31
C GLU A 4 6.56 45.62 21.99
N GLU A 5 6.52 45.32 23.28
CA GLU A 5 7.66 44.75 24.03
C GLU A 5 8.02 43.36 23.55
N MET A 6 7.01 42.54 23.20
CA MET A 6 7.23 41.21 22.60
C MET A 6 7.85 41.31 21.20
N LYS A 7 7.41 42.27 20.38
CA LYS A 7 7.99 42.49 19.04
C LYS A 7 9.42 43.03 19.08
N ALA A 8 9.77 43.78 20.14
CA ALA A 8 11.10 44.34 20.32
C ALA A 8 12.10 43.39 20.97
N GLN A 9 11.63 42.21 21.47
CA GLN A 9 12.50 41.24 22.07
C GLN A 9 13.33 40.56 21.00
N SER A 10 14.64 40.75 21.03
CA SER A 10 15.59 39.97 20.21
C SER A 10 16.00 38.71 20.97
N PHE A 11 16.14 37.63 20.22
CA PHE A 11 16.69 36.35 20.71
C PHE A 11 18.08 36.18 20.11
N ASP A 12 18.98 35.59 20.88
CA ASP A 12 20.32 35.25 20.40
C ASP A 12 20.21 34.31 19.17
N HIS A 13 21.00 34.59 18.14
CA HIS A 13 21.09 33.74 17.00
C HIS A 13 21.90 32.46 17.35
N VAL A 14 21.22 31.35 17.46
CA VAL A 14 21.87 30.04 17.67
C VAL A 14 22.39 29.56 16.32
N SER A 15 23.69 29.29 16.24
CA SER A 15 24.30 28.69 15.04
C SER A 15 23.91 27.21 14.90
N LEU A 16 24.00 26.67 13.69
CA LEU A 16 23.78 25.23 13.43
C LEU A 16 24.73 24.36 14.27
N GLU A 17 25.97 24.80 14.45
CA GLU A 17 26.96 24.09 15.23
C GLU A 17 26.61 24.04 16.73
N GLU A 18 26.08 25.13 17.28
CA GLU A 18 25.59 25.16 18.67
C GLU A 18 24.37 24.28 18.85
N TRP A 19 23.44 24.27 17.86
CA TRP A 19 22.30 23.37 17.86
C TRP A 19 22.75 21.91 17.81
N LYS A 20 23.66 21.51 16.91
CA LYS A 20 24.23 20.17 16.83
C LYS A 20 24.85 19.73 18.13
N LYS A 21 25.70 20.55 18.73
CA LYS A 21 26.35 20.28 20.00
C LYS A 21 25.34 20.05 21.13
N THR A 22 24.28 20.86 21.19
CA THR A 22 23.23 20.73 22.19
C THR A 22 22.40 19.47 21.99
N ALA A 23 22.06 19.15 20.74
CA ALA A 23 21.34 17.93 20.38
C ALA A 23 22.16 16.66 20.71
N GLU A 24 23.44 16.63 20.36
CA GLU A 24 24.34 15.50 20.70
C GLU A 24 24.51 15.34 22.22
N ALA A 25 24.58 16.45 22.96
CA ALA A 25 24.61 16.41 24.42
C ALA A 25 23.33 15.76 24.99
N SER A 26 22.15 16.08 24.42
CA SER A 26 20.88 15.48 24.80
C SER A 26 20.82 13.98 24.49
N LEU A 27 21.52 13.54 23.44
CA LEU A 27 21.69 12.12 23.04
C LEU A 27 22.79 11.39 23.83
N LYS A 28 23.24 11.98 24.95
CA LYS A 28 24.34 11.44 25.79
C LYS A 28 25.65 11.25 25.00
N GLY A 29 25.98 12.20 24.12
CA GLY A 29 27.18 12.20 23.28
C GLY A 29 27.13 11.26 22.07
N LYS A 30 25.97 10.73 21.71
CA LYS A 30 25.81 9.98 20.45
C LYS A 30 25.68 10.94 19.27
N SER A 31 26.30 10.61 18.13
CA SER A 31 26.20 11.38 16.89
C SER A 31 24.75 11.51 16.42
N LEU A 32 24.41 12.67 15.85
CA LEU A 32 23.13 12.94 15.19
C LEU A 32 22.90 12.03 13.96
N ASP A 33 23.94 11.45 13.38
CA ASP A 33 23.80 10.50 12.26
C ASP A 33 22.92 9.30 12.61
N LYS A 34 22.81 8.97 13.89
CA LYS A 34 21.90 7.91 14.38
C LYS A 34 20.41 8.26 14.26
N LEU A 35 20.09 9.52 14.05
CA LEU A 35 18.72 9.99 13.82
C LEU A 35 18.37 10.04 12.33
N HIS A 36 19.33 9.81 11.44
CA HIS A 36 19.05 9.66 10.02
C HIS A 36 18.18 8.42 9.79
N THR A 37 17.27 8.52 8.82
CA THR A 37 16.37 7.42 8.46
C THR A 37 16.57 7.08 6.99
N GLU A 38 17.04 5.85 6.73
CA GLU A 38 17.09 5.32 5.37
C GLU A 38 15.70 4.88 4.92
N THR A 39 15.32 5.29 3.71
CA THR A 39 14.05 4.93 3.09
C THR A 39 14.21 3.77 2.11
N TYR A 40 13.10 3.19 1.64
CA TYR A 40 13.12 2.18 0.58
C TYR A 40 13.49 2.76 -0.80
N GLU A 41 13.44 4.07 -0.93
CA GLU A 41 13.92 4.86 -2.07
C GLU A 41 15.44 5.05 -2.07
N GLN A 42 16.14 4.54 -1.04
CA GLN A 42 17.56 4.75 -0.80
C GLN A 42 17.92 6.24 -0.57
N LEU A 43 16.96 7.01 -0.09
CA LEU A 43 17.15 8.38 0.36
C LEU A 43 17.37 8.42 1.86
N THR A 44 18.30 9.27 2.32
CA THR A 44 18.60 9.47 3.74
C THR A 44 17.88 10.69 4.28
N LEU A 45 16.83 10.50 5.10
CA LEU A 45 16.12 11.59 5.73
C LEU A 45 16.89 12.12 6.92
N LYS A 46 17.10 13.45 6.95
CA LYS A 46 17.78 14.16 8.05
C LYS A 46 16.78 14.45 9.18
N PRO A 47 17.26 14.55 10.44
CA PRO A 47 16.40 14.93 11.57
C PRO A 47 15.97 16.41 11.56
N LEU A 48 16.64 17.27 10.78
CA LEU A 48 16.36 18.69 10.63
C LEU A 48 16.71 19.14 9.21
N TYR A 49 15.81 19.90 8.59
CA TYR A 49 16.01 20.55 7.30
C TYR A 49 16.02 22.07 7.49
N LEU A 50 16.91 22.74 6.80
CA LEU A 50 17.14 24.18 6.88
C LEU A 50 17.03 24.82 5.50
N LYS A 51 16.97 26.15 5.45
CA LYS A 51 16.98 26.90 4.19
C LYS A 51 18.20 26.56 3.31
N ALA A 52 19.35 26.27 3.92
CA ALA A 52 20.57 25.87 3.21
C ALA A 52 20.40 24.55 2.43
N ASP A 53 19.50 23.67 2.85
CA ASP A 53 19.20 22.43 2.11
C ASP A 53 18.48 22.70 0.79
N LEU A 54 17.99 23.92 0.57
CA LEU A 54 17.33 24.35 -0.67
C LEU A 54 18.23 25.20 -1.60
N GLU A 55 19.52 25.38 -1.29
CA GLU A 55 20.44 26.21 -2.13
C GLU A 55 20.55 25.69 -3.58
N HIS A 56 20.27 24.41 -3.81
CA HIS A 56 20.29 23.78 -5.13
C HIS A 56 18.89 23.56 -5.73
N VAL A 57 17.84 24.01 -5.03
CA VAL A 57 16.47 23.94 -5.50
C VAL A 57 16.16 25.21 -6.26
N GLU A 58 15.65 25.10 -7.48
CA GLU A 58 15.20 26.23 -8.28
C GLU A 58 14.22 27.10 -7.47
N GLU A 59 14.26 28.43 -7.68
CA GLU A 59 13.48 29.42 -6.93
C GLU A 59 11.99 29.03 -6.83
N GLU A 60 11.39 29.41 -5.69
CA GLU A 60 9.99 29.13 -5.33
C GLU A 60 9.03 29.42 -6.48
N GLN A 61 8.49 28.37 -7.07
CA GLN A 61 7.43 28.48 -8.05
C GLN A 61 6.08 28.63 -7.34
N PHE A 62 5.18 29.42 -7.94
CA PHE A 62 3.82 29.55 -7.46
C PHE A 62 2.94 28.43 -8.03
N PRO A 63 1.82 28.06 -7.34
CA PRO A 63 0.82 27.18 -7.89
C PRO A 63 0.33 27.65 -9.27
N GLY A 64 0.12 26.70 -10.20
CA GLY A 64 -0.32 26.97 -11.57
C GLY A 64 0.73 27.60 -12.49
N VAL A 65 2.01 27.57 -12.10
CA VAL A 65 3.15 27.98 -12.95
C VAL A 65 3.92 26.74 -13.39
N PRO A 66 4.39 26.64 -14.66
CA PRO A 66 5.26 25.55 -15.12
C PRO A 66 6.50 25.40 -14.20
N ALA A 67 6.94 24.25 -14.07
CA ALA A 67 6.97 22.95 -13.75
C ALA A 67 5.78 22.35 -12.91
N TYR A 68 4.82 23.13 -12.48
CA TYR A 68 3.60 22.70 -11.77
C TYR A 68 3.85 21.86 -10.50
N THR A 69 5.03 21.91 -9.93
CA THR A 69 5.38 21.19 -8.70
C THR A 69 4.35 21.42 -7.59
N ARG A 70 3.85 22.65 -7.49
CA ARG A 70 2.89 23.11 -6.48
C ARG A 70 1.41 22.99 -6.92
N GLY A 71 1.15 22.30 -8.03
CA GLY A 71 -0.19 22.06 -8.56
C GLY A 71 -0.44 22.71 -9.92
N PHE A 72 -1.32 22.11 -10.73
CA PHE A 72 -1.66 22.58 -12.06
C PHE A 72 -2.51 23.86 -12.06
N TYR A 73 -3.22 24.16 -10.98
CA TYR A 73 -4.22 25.23 -10.89
C TYR A 73 -3.81 26.28 -9.86
N LYS A 74 -3.89 27.56 -10.23
CA LYS A 74 -3.54 28.69 -9.34
C LYS A 74 -4.40 28.72 -8.07
N GLY A 75 -5.68 28.43 -8.22
CA GLY A 75 -6.66 28.38 -7.14
C GLY A 75 -6.74 27.01 -6.44
N GLY A 76 -5.91 26.02 -6.83
CA GLY A 76 -5.98 24.67 -6.29
C GLY A 76 -7.39 24.10 -6.32
N TYR A 77 -7.86 23.53 -5.21
CA TYR A 77 -9.20 22.96 -5.10
C TYR A 77 -10.37 23.97 -5.15
N VAL A 78 -10.11 25.26 -5.03
CA VAL A 78 -11.13 26.30 -5.26
C VAL A 78 -11.42 26.44 -6.76
N GLU A 79 -10.41 26.26 -7.61
CA GLU A 79 -10.53 26.31 -9.07
C GLU A 79 -10.93 24.95 -9.65
N GLN A 80 -10.28 23.89 -9.21
CA GLN A 80 -10.56 22.51 -9.61
C GLN A 80 -10.92 21.67 -8.38
N PRO A 81 -12.21 21.54 -8.04
CA PRO A 81 -12.64 20.83 -6.84
C PRO A 81 -12.23 19.35 -6.87
N LEU A 82 -11.76 18.87 -5.69
CA LEU A 82 -11.55 17.44 -5.49
C LEU A 82 -12.88 16.69 -5.68
N LYS A 83 -12.83 15.57 -6.39
CA LYS A 83 -13.98 14.67 -6.58
C LYS A 83 -13.81 13.42 -5.72
N THR A 84 -14.76 13.21 -4.83
CA THR A 84 -14.89 11.95 -4.10
C THR A 84 -15.45 10.90 -5.03
N ALA A 85 -14.64 9.88 -5.32
CA ALA A 85 -14.96 8.82 -6.28
C ALA A 85 -14.89 7.43 -5.62
N HIS A 86 -15.57 7.26 -4.46
CA HIS A 86 -15.56 5.98 -3.75
C HIS A 86 -16.00 4.85 -4.68
N ARG A 87 -15.16 3.82 -4.82
CA ARG A 87 -15.40 2.66 -5.68
C ARG A 87 -16.41 1.72 -5.02
N LEU A 88 -17.64 1.74 -5.52
CA LEU A 88 -18.71 0.89 -4.99
C LEU A 88 -18.57 -0.55 -5.48
N GLN A 89 -18.78 -1.47 -4.55
CA GLN A 89 -18.94 -2.89 -4.83
C GLN A 89 -20.42 -3.25 -4.80
N ALA A 90 -20.89 -3.99 -5.80
CA ALA A 90 -22.29 -4.35 -5.91
C ALA A 90 -22.48 -5.72 -6.58
N HIS A 91 -23.41 -6.52 -6.07
CA HIS A 91 -23.64 -7.89 -6.53
C HIS A 91 -24.56 -7.97 -7.77
N SER A 92 -25.22 -6.87 -8.11
CA SER A 92 -26.10 -6.75 -9.28
C SER A 92 -26.18 -5.30 -9.73
N THR A 93 -26.64 -5.07 -10.96
CA THR A 93 -26.84 -3.73 -11.49
C THR A 93 -27.91 -2.95 -10.73
N THR A 94 -28.97 -3.63 -10.26
CA THR A 94 -30.00 -2.99 -9.42
C THR A 94 -29.42 -2.54 -8.06
N ASP A 95 -28.57 -3.37 -7.43
CA ASP A 95 -27.86 -3.00 -6.20
C ASP A 95 -26.90 -1.84 -6.46
N LEU A 96 -26.17 -1.87 -7.59
CA LEU A 96 -25.28 -0.79 -8.00
C LEU A 96 -26.03 0.54 -8.17
N GLN A 97 -27.15 0.55 -8.88
CA GLN A 97 -27.97 1.76 -9.09
C GLN A 97 -28.43 2.36 -7.76
N ALA A 98 -28.91 1.51 -6.84
CA ALA A 98 -29.34 1.94 -5.51
C ALA A 98 -28.16 2.52 -4.69
N LYS A 99 -27.01 1.86 -4.70
CA LYS A 99 -25.80 2.32 -4.02
C LYS A 99 -25.23 3.60 -4.60
N LEU A 100 -25.23 3.75 -5.93
CA LEU A 100 -24.78 4.98 -6.61
C LEU A 100 -25.70 6.16 -6.26
N SER A 101 -27.02 5.97 -6.29
CA SER A 101 -27.97 7.03 -5.91
C SER A 101 -27.75 7.47 -4.46
N ALA A 102 -27.62 6.51 -3.52
CA ALA A 102 -27.35 6.80 -2.12
C ALA A 102 -25.97 7.46 -1.90
N ALA A 103 -24.96 7.09 -2.69
CA ALA A 103 -23.62 7.67 -2.59
C ALA A 103 -23.61 9.13 -3.05
N ILE A 104 -24.29 9.45 -4.15
CA ILE A 104 -24.46 10.82 -4.66
C ILE A 104 -25.23 11.69 -3.66
N GLU A 105 -26.37 11.21 -3.15
CA GLU A 105 -27.15 11.91 -2.10
C GLU A 105 -26.30 12.19 -0.85
N ALA A 106 -25.34 11.33 -0.57
CA ALA A 106 -24.41 11.46 0.56
C ALA A 106 -23.12 12.21 0.22
N GLY A 107 -23.04 12.91 -0.92
CA GLY A 107 -21.95 13.83 -1.27
C GLY A 107 -20.82 13.25 -2.13
N GLN A 108 -21.03 12.11 -2.80
CA GLN A 108 -20.08 11.64 -3.81
C GLN A 108 -20.22 12.46 -5.10
N ASP A 109 -19.10 12.84 -5.72
CA ASP A 109 -19.05 13.76 -6.85
C ASP A 109 -18.85 13.07 -8.21
N ALA A 110 -18.55 11.77 -8.21
CA ALA A 110 -18.32 10.98 -9.41
C ALA A 110 -18.91 9.58 -9.29
N LEU A 111 -19.34 8.99 -10.40
CA LEU A 111 -19.77 7.60 -10.46
C LEU A 111 -18.53 6.70 -10.56
N SER A 112 -18.32 5.87 -9.55
CA SER A 112 -17.20 4.92 -9.50
C SER A 112 -17.67 3.58 -8.93
N PHE A 113 -17.32 2.50 -9.59
CA PHE A 113 -17.68 1.14 -9.20
C PHE A 113 -16.69 0.12 -9.79
N SER A 114 -16.67 -1.09 -9.19
CA SER A 114 -15.91 -2.21 -9.73
C SER A 114 -16.60 -2.78 -10.96
N ILE A 115 -15.97 -2.61 -12.12
CA ILE A 115 -16.52 -3.11 -13.40
C ILE A 115 -16.46 -4.64 -13.49
N GLU A 116 -15.49 -5.27 -12.83
CA GLU A 116 -15.33 -6.72 -12.81
C GLU A 116 -16.51 -7.40 -12.12
N GLU A 117 -17.02 -6.81 -11.04
CA GLU A 117 -18.23 -7.29 -10.36
C GLU A 117 -19.51 -7.09 -11.20
N GLN A 118 -19.46 -6.15 -12.15
CA GLN A 118 -20.54 -5.84 -13.06
C GLN A 118 -20.42 -6.54 -14.42
N ALA A 119 -19.60 -7.57 -14.55
CA ALA A 119 -19.40 -8.27 -15.82
C ALA A 119 -20.69 -8.87 -16.41
N ARG A 120 -21.72 -9.09 -15.59
CA ARG A 120 -23.08 -9.50 -16.03
C ARG A 120 -24.01 -8.34 -16.39
N MET A 121 -23.55 -7.09 -16.25
CA MET A 121 -24.34 -5.91 -16.66
C MET A 121 -24.67 -6.00 -18.13
N THR A 122 -25.94 -5.85 -18.48
CA THR A 122 -26.42 -5.77 -19.86
C THR A 122 -26.23 -4.37 -20.44
N PHE A 123 -26.27 -4.27 -21.77
CA PHE A 123 -26.20 -2.97 -22.43
C PHE A 123 -27.35 -2.04 -22.01
N ARG A 124 -28.59 -2.57 -21.85
CA ARG A 124 -29.74 -1.80 -21.37
C ARG A 124 -29.49 -1.18 -20.00
N GLU A 125 -29.04 -1.99 -19.04
CA GLU A 125 -28.73 -1.53 -17.69
C GLU A 125 -27.61 -0.49 -17.66
N CYS A 126 -26.59 -0.69 -18.50
CA CYS A 126 -25.51 0.29 -18.65
C CYS A 126 -26.03 1.62 -19.19
N SER A 127 -26.92 1.60 -20.19
CA SER A 127 -27.49 2.81 -20.79
C SER A 127 -28.31 3.62 -19.77
N GLU A 128 -29.07 2.94 -18.89
CA GLU A 128 -29.83 3.59 -17.81
C GLU A 128 -28.88 4.27 -16.81
N LEU A 129 -27.77 3.62 -16.47
CA LEU A 129 -26.77 4.17 -15.54
C LEU A 129 -26.08 5.41 -16.13
N LEU A 130 -25.83 5.43 -17.44
CA LEU A 130 -25.16 6.53 -18.15
C LEU A 130 -26.03 7.77 -18.34
N ALA A 131 -27.32 7.71 -18.04
CA ALA A 131 -28.20 8.88 -18.04
C ALA A 131 -27.90 9.89 -16.90
N SER A 132 -26.97 9.57 -16.01
CA SER A 132 -26.53 10.42 -14.91
C SER A 132 -25.66 11.60 -15.39
N PRO A 133 -25.84 12.81 -14.83
CA PRO A 133 -25.02 13.99 -15.18
C PRO A 133 -23.63 13.99 -14.52
N TYR A 134 -23.36 13.06 -13.61
CA TYR A 134 -22.11 13.02 -12.87
C TYR A 134 -20.96 12.46 -13.70
N PRO A 135 -19.72 12.95 -13.50
CA PRO A 135 -18.55 12.40 -14.18
C PRO A 135 -18.31 10.95 -13.78
N LEU A 136 -17.81 10.16 -14.70
CA LEU A 136 -17.39 8.79 -14.47
C LEU A 136 -15.94 8.76 -13.93
N TYR A 137 -15.62 7.82 -13.02
CA TYR A 137 -14.26 7.50 -12.65
C TYR A 137 -14.12 5.98 -12.53
N ILE A 138 -13.85 5.33 -13.66
CA ILE A 138 -13.89 3.88 -13.81
C ILE A 138 -12.59 3.39 -14.47
N ASN A 139 -11.80 2.62 -13.74
CA ASN A 139 -10.76 1.78 -14.33
C ASN A 139 -11.41 0.49 -14.80
N THR A 140 -11.44 0.29 -16.11
CA THR A 140 -12.19 -0.79 -16.74
C THR A 140 -11.42 -2.09 -16.84
N LYS A 141 -10.11 -2.08 -16.57
CA LYS A 141 -9.23 -3.26 -16.61
C LYS A 141 -9.49 -4.10 -17.88
N ALA A 142 -9.79 -5.40 -17.73
CA ALA A 142 -10.08 -6.32 -18.83
C ALA A 142 -11.31 -5.97 -19.67
N HIS A 143 -12.20 -5.12 -19.18
CA HIS A 143 -13.49 -4.84 -19.81
C HIS A 143 -13.53 -3.59 -20.68
N PHE A 144 -12.37 -2.95 -20.91
CA PHE A 144 -12.31 -1.68 -21.67
C PHE A 144 -13.00 -1.76 -23.03
N LEU A 145 -12.68 -2.77 -23.85
CA LEU A 145 -13.25 -2.92 -25.19
C LEU A 145 -14.77 -3.11 -25.15
N ALA A 146 -15.27 -3.97 -24.27
CA ALA A 146 -16.70 -4.22 -24.13
C ALA A 146 -17.46 -3.00 -23.56
N PHE A 147 -16.90 -2.37 -22.52
CA PHE A 147 -17.54 -1.22 -21.87
C PHE A 147 -17.54 0.01 -22.77
N SER A 148 -16.44 0.31 -23.46
CA SER A 148 -16.39 1.39 -24.45
C SER A 148 -17.39 1.16 -25.59
N ALA A 149 -17.58 -0.09 -26.03
CA ALA A 149 -18.60 -0.42 -27.02
C ALA A 149 -20.03 -0.14 -26.51
N PHE A 150 -20.31 -0.39 -25.24
CA PHE A 150 -21.57 -0.01 -24.60
C PHE A 150 -21.76 1.52 -24.59
N LEU A 151 -20.73 2.27 -24.18
CA LEU A 151 -20.77 3.74 -24.15
C LEU A 151 -21.08 4.32 -25.53
N LEU A 152 -20.41 3.83 -26.57
CA LEU A 152 -20.59 4.30 -27.94
C LEU A 152 -21.99 3.98 -28.48
N LYS A 153 -22.54 2.82 -28.13
CA LYS A 153 -23.91 2.43 -28.56
C LYS A 153 -25.01 3.11 -27.75
N ALA A 154 -24.77 3.42 -26.48
CA ALA A 154 -25.71 4.15 -25.64
C ALA A 154 -25.93 5.59 -26.13
N ASP A 155 -24.97 6.12 -26.87
CA ASP A 155 -25.00 7.46 -27.47
C ASP A 155 -25.42 8.56 -26.47
N ALA A 156 -24.93 8.45 -25.24
CA ALA A 156 -25.18 9.41 -24.16
C ALA A 156 -24.78 10.83 -24.62
N ALA A 157 -25.58 11.84 -24.28
CA ALA A 157 -25.43 13.19 -24.84
C ALA A 157 -24.04 13.79 -24.51
N GLU A 158 -23.61 13.73 -23.27
CA GLU A 158 -22.27 14.20 -22.84
C GLU A 158 -21.73 13.29 -21.75
N LEU A 159 -20.58 12.65 -22.00
CA LEU A 159 -19.83 11.95 -20.98
C LEU A 159 -18.55 12.73 -20.64
N GLN A 160 -18.16 12.71 -19.39
CA GLN A 160 -16.94 13.33 -18.89
C GLN A 160 -16.32 12.50 -17.77
N GLY A 161 -15.05 12.74 -17.48
CA GLY A 161 -14.31 12.06 -16.43
C GLY A 161 -13.33 11.03 -16.98
N VAL A 162 -13.19 9.91 -16.31
CA VAL A 162 -12.22 8.86 -16.63
C VAL A 162 -12.96 7.54 -16.85
N VAL A 163 -12.81 6.97 -18.04
CA VAL A 163 -13.26 5.61 -18.37
C VAL A 163 -12.20 4.98 -19.25
N GLY A 164 -11.31 4.26 -18.65
CA GLY A 164 -10.15 3.75 -19.37
C GLY A 164 -9.51 2.56 -18.70
N THR A 165 -8.44 2.11 -19.25
CA THR A 165 -7.60 1.06 -18.68
C THR A 165 -6.14 1.40 -18.90
N ASP A 166 -5.30 0.84 -18.06
CA ASP A 166 -3.89 0.64 -18.35
C ASP A 166 -3.71 -0.76 -18.94
N LEU A 167 -3.46 -0.82 -20.23
CA LEU A 167 -3.29 -2.09 -20.90
C LEU A 167 -2.01 -2.81 -20.43
N LEU A 168 -0.91 -2.05 -20.19
CA LEU A 168 0.37 -2.64 -19.78
C LEU A 168 0.29 -3.22 -18.37
N SER A 169 -0.20 -2.45 -17.40
CA SER A 169 -0.32 -2.93 -16.02
C SER A 169 -1.31 -4.10 -15.90
N HIS A 170 -2.45 -4.04 -16.64
CA HIS A 170 -3.42 -5.13 -16.68
C HIS A 170 -2.80 -6.43 -17.20
N PHE A 171 -2.08 -6.38 -18.31
CA PHE A 171 -1.42 -7.56 -18.88
C PHE A 171 -0.29 -8.06 -17.97
N ALA A 172 0.53 -7.15 -17.42
CA ALA A 172 1.63 -7.50 -16.54
C ALA A 172 1.16 -8.25 -15.28
N THR A 173 0.01 -7.88 -14.69
CA THR A 173 -0.56 -8.61 -13.55
C THR A 173 -1.00 -10.04 -13.91
N LYS A 174 -1.39 -10.27 -15.16
CA LYS A 174 -1.74 -11.61 -15.69
C LYS A 174 -0.52 -12.42 -16.15
N GLY A 175 0.68 -11.87 -16.07
CA GLY A 175 1.88 -12.51 -16.59
C GLY A 175 1.95 -12.51 -18.12
N LEU A 176 1.44 -11.46 -18.73
CA LEU A 176 1.45 -11.23 -20.17
C LEU A 176 2.00 -9.85 -20.49
N VAL A 177 2.40 -9.64 -21.74
CA VAL A 177 2.52 -8.32 -22.36
C VAL A 177 1.68 -8.32 -23.64
N PRO A 178 0.98 -7.21 -23.94
CA PRO A 178 0.07 -7.19 -25.11
C PRO A 178 0.81 -7.40 -26.42
N ASP A 179 0.21 -8.19 -27.30
CA ASP A 179 0.68 -8.32 -28.67
C ASP A 179 0.12 -7.21 -29.57
N GLU A 180 0.55 -7.20 -30.83
CA GLU A 180 0.13 -6.17 -31.80
C GLU A 180 -1.39 -6.20 -32.03
N GLN A 181 -2.06 -7.35 -31.93
CA GLN A 181 -3.51 -7.44 -32.11
C GLN A 181 -4.24 -6.79 -30.92
N ALA A 182 -3.83 -7.06 -29.69
CA ALA A 182 -4.40 -6.43 -28.50
C ALA A 182 -4.23 -4.90 -28.54
N LEU A 183 -3.04 -4.44 -28.90
CA LEU A 183 -2.72 -3.03 -29.05
C LEU A 183 -3.53 -2.36 -30.18
N ALA A 184 -3.67 -3.01 -31.34
CA ALA A 184 -4.45 -2.49 -32.46
C ALA A 184 -5.93 -2.32 -32.11
N LEU A 185 -6.55 -3.34 -31.48
CA LEU A 185 -7.94 -3.27 -31.01
C LEU A 185 -8.14 -2.13 -29.99
N HIS A 186 -7.17 -1.95 -29.10
CA HIS A 186 -7.21 -0.85 -28.13
C HIS A 186 -7.19 0.52 -28.83
N VAL A 187 -6.31 0.72 -29.82
CA VAL A 187 -6.24 1.97 -30.59
C VAL A 187 -7.52 2.23 -31.38
N GLU A 188 -8.13 1.19 -31.98
CA GLU A 188 -9.43 1.33 -32.65
C GLU A 188 -10.49 1.85 -31.67
N ALA A 189 -10.56 1.27 -30.45
CA ALA A 189 -11.50 1.71 -29.42
C ALA A 189 -11.22 3.15 -28.95
N LEU A 190 -9.95 3.51 -28.71
CA LEU A 190 -9.54 4.86 -28.36
C LEU A 190 -9.93 5.88 -29.42
N THR A 191 -9.81 5.53 -30.72
CA THR A 191 -10.16 6.39 -31.84
C THR A 191 -11.65 6.71 -31.85
N GLU A 192 -12.50 5.69 -31.72
CA GLU A 192 -13.94 5.87 -31.68
C GLU A 192 -14.40 6.65 -30.44
N MET A 193 -13.83 6.32 -29.27
CA MET A 193 -14.12 7.02 -28.01
C MET A 193 -13.74 8.50 -28.06
N LYS A 194 -12.54 8.84 -28.59
CA LYS A 194 -12.09 10.22 -28.74
C LYS A 194 -13.00 11.04 -29.65
N GLN A 195 -13.43 10.45 -30.76
CA GLN A 195 -14.34 11.13 -31.69
C GLN A 195 -15.70 11.44 -31.07
N ARG A 196 -16.25 10.49 -30.29
CA ARG A 196 -17.58 10.65 -29.69
C ARG A 196 -17.58 11.37 -28.37
N TYR A 197 -16.56 11.11 -27.52
CA TYR A 197 -16.46 11.61 -26.14
C TYR A 197 -15.10 12.26 -25.84
N PRO A 198 -14.78 13.41 -26.46
CA PRO A 198 -13.45 14.03 -26.34
C PRO A 198 -13.11 14.52 -24.94
N LYS A 199 -14.09 14.61 -24.01
CA LYS A 199 -13.89 15.01 -22.62
C LYS A 199 -13.58 13.81 -21.69
N VAL A 200 -13.66 12.58 -22.19
CA VAL A 200 -13.38 11.37 -21.42
C VAL A 200 -11.90 10.99 -21.54
N LYS A 201 -11.26 10.74 -20.40
CA LYS A 201 -9.91 10.19 -20.37
C LYS A 201 -10.01 8.68 -20.49
N THR A 202 -9.35 8.11 -21.50
CA THR A 202 -9.51 6.70 -21.88
C THR A 202 -8.26 5.85 -21.68
N ILE A 203 -7.11 6.48 -21.43
CA ILE A 203 -5.88 5.82 -21.02
C ILE A 203 -5.65 6.17 -19.53
N VAL A 204 -5.77 5.19 -18.67
CA VAL A 204 -5.45 5.31 -17.24
C VAL A 204 -4.08 4.73 -17.05
N ILE A 205 -3.08 5.55 -16.76
CA ILE A 205 -1.76 5.09 -16.36
C ILE A 205 -1.85 4.74 -14.88
N ASP A 206 -1.87 3.45 -14.56
CA ASP A 206 -2.21 2.89 -13.25
C ASP A 206 -0.99 2.25 -12.59
N THR A 207 -0.41 2.96 -11.62
CA THR A 207 0.74 2.46 -10.87
C THR A 207 0.37 1.55 -9.69
N VAL A 208 -0.92 1.43 -9.36
CA VAL A 208 -1.39 0.65 -8.19
C VAL A 208 -0.92 -0.81 -8.23
N PRO A 209 -0.99 -1.54 -9.36
CA PRO A 209 -0.50 -2.92 -9.41
C PRO A 209 1.00 -3.05 -9.08
N TYR A 210 1.81 -2.10 -9.52
CA TYR A 210 3.24 -2.08 -9.21
C TYR A 210 3.51 -1.70 -7.75
N HIS A 211 2.74 -0.76 -7.22
CA HIS A 211 2.76 -0.42 -5.79
C HIS A 211 2.45 -1.64 -4.91
N LEU A 212 1.41 -2.40 -5.25
CA LEU A 212 1.02 -3.63 -4.55
C LEU A 212 2.05 -4.75 -4.71
N ALA A 213 2.88 -4.70 -5.76
CA ALA A 213 4.00 -5.61 -5.95
C ALA A 213 5.29 -5.15 -5.22
N GLY A 214 5.24 -4.04 -4.49
CA GLY A 214 6.33 -3.54 -3.65
C GLY A 214 7.04 -2.29 -4.15
N ALA A 215 6.60 -1.66 -5.26
CA ALA A 215 7.22 -0.44 -5.79
C ALA A 215 7.36 0.63 -4.70
N ASN A 216 8.48 1.33 -4.73
CA ASN A 216 8.69 2.54 -3.95
C ASN A 216 8.31 3.79 -4.77
N ALA A 217 8.32 4.97 -4.17
CA ALA A 217 7.88 6.20 -4.81
C ALA A 217 8.69 6.55 -6.09
N ILE A 218 9.99 6.26 -6.11
CA ILE A 218 10.86 6.46 -7.29
C ILE A 218 10.42 5.56 -8.44
N GLN A 219 10.18 4.27 -8.14
CA GLN A 219 9.77 3.29 -9.13
C GLN A 219 8.38 3.62 -9.69
N GLU A 220 7.41 4.00 -8.83
CA GLU A 220 6.08 4.39 -9.29
C GLU A 220 6.11 5.57 -10.26
N ILE A 221 6.87 6.63 -9.96
CA ILE A 221 7.00 7.79 -10.86
C ILE A 221 7.67 7.38 -12.18
N ALA A 222 8.78 6.63 -12.13
CA ALA A 222 9.51 6.21 -13.31
C ALA A 222 8.66 5.31 -14.23
N ILE A 223 7.89 4.38 -13.65
CA ILE A 223 6.96 3.52 -14.38
C ILE A 223 5.87 4.36 -15.05
N ALA A 224 5.25 5.30 -14.31
CA ALA A 224 4.21 6.17 -14.85
C ALA A 224 4.69 6.98 -16.06
N LEU A 225 5.92 7.51 -16.01
CA LEU A 225 6.51 8.23 -17.13
C LEU A 225 6.82 7.30 -18.31
N SER A 226 7.37 6.11 -18.06
CA SER A 226 7.70 5.13 -19.11
C SER A 226 6.43 4.57 -19.78
N GLU A 227 5.34 4.38 -19.05
CA GLU A 227 4.05 4.02 -19.63
C GLU A 227 3.52 5.15 -20.51
N ALA A 228 3.63 6.39 -20.06
CA ALA A 228 3.23 7.55 -20.87
C ALA A 228 4.02 7.62 -22.18
N VAL A 229 5.35 7.41 -22.13
CA VAL A 229 6.20 7.37 -23.33
C VAL A 229 5.77 6.23 -24.26
N PHE A 230 5.53 5.03 -23.71
CA PHE A 230 5.05 3.90 -24.51
C PHE A 230 3.77 4.25 -25.27
N TYR A 231 2.75 4.79 -24.62
CA TYR A 231 1.49 5.16 -25.27
C TYR A 231 1.68 6.30 -26.27
N ILE A 232 2.47 7.33 -25.97
CA ILE A 232 2.73 8.43 -26.89
C ILE A 232 3.40 7.91 -28.17
N GLU A 233 4.48 7.13 -28.04
CA GLU A 233 5.21 6.63 -29.21
C GLU A 233 4.39 5.62 -30.02
N TYR A 234 3.68 4.70 -29.35
CA TYR A 234 2.83 3.74 -30.02
C TYR A 234 1.69 4.40 -30.80
N LEU A 235 1.00 5.39 -30.20
CA LEU A 235 -0.05 6.15 -30.88
C LEU A 235 0.51 7.00 -32.03
N LYS A 236 1.69 7.55 -31.88
CA LYS A 236 2.40 8.30 -32.93
C LYS A 236 2.70 7.43 -34.15
N GLU A 237 3.10 6.16 -33.96
CA GLU A 237 3.24 5.18 -35.04
C GLU A 237 1.90 4.92 -35.78
N LYS A 238 0.77 5.09 -35.11
CA LYS A 238 -0.58 4.97 -35.69
C LYS A 238 -1.10 6.30 -36.25
N GLY A 239 -0.25 7.34 -36.32
CA GLY A 239 -0.55 8.62 -36.96
C GLY A 239 -1.19 9.68 -36.03
N TRP A 240 -1.17 9.48 -34.74
CA TRP A 240 -1.60 10.48 -33.75
C TRP A 240 -0.47 11.46 -33.45
N THR A 241 -0.82 12.68 -33.07
CA THR A 241 0.16 13.61 -32.51
C THR A 241 0.40 13.31 -31.03
N PRO A 242 1.56 13.65 -30.44
CA PRO A 242 1.80 13.52 -29.00
C PRO A 242 0.75 14.26 -28.16
N LEU A 243 0.32 15.44 -28.59
CA LEU A 243 -0.74 16.21 -27.91
C LEU A 243 -2.06 15.44 -27.88
N GLU A 244 -2.44 14.80 -28.97
CA GLU A 244 -3.67 14.00 -29.02
C GLU A 244 -3.61 12.80 -28.09
N ALA A 245 -2.45 12.17 -27.95
CA ALA A 245 -2.25 11.07 -26.99
C ALA A 245 -2.39 11.55 -25.54
N VAL A 246 -1.67 12.62 -25.17
CA VAL A 246 -1.69 13.20 -23.82
C VAL A 246 -3.09 13.64 -23.39
N GLN A 247 -3.91 14.10 -24.31
CA GLN A 247 -5.31 14.48 -24.02
C GLN A 247 -6.17 13.31 -23.52
N LEU A 248 -5.79 12.06 -23.78
CA LEU A 248 -6.50 10.87 -23.29
C LEU A 248 -6.07 10.42 -21.91
N PHE A 249 -4.95 10.94 -21.37
CA PHE A 249 -4.33 10.42 -20.15
C PHE A 249 -5.04 10.85 -18.87
N SER A 250 -5.11 9.91 -17.95
CA SER A 250 -5.32 10.10 -16.53
C SER A 250 -4.29 9.24 -15.80
N PHE A 251 -3.65 9.78 -14.77
CA PHE A 251 -2.73 9.02 -13.92
C PHE A 251 -3.45 8.57 -12.65
N HIS A 252 -3.19 7.34 -12.22
CA HIS A 252 -3.76 6.79 -11.00
C HIS A 252 -2.66 6.22 -10.11
N PHE A 253 -2.54 6.76 -8.89
CA PHE A 253 -1.52 6.38 -7.91
C PHE A 253 -2.13 5.75 -6.67
N ALA A 254 -1.41 4.81 -6.04
CA ALA A 254 -1.67 4.48 -4.66
C ALA A 254 -1.04 5.53 -3.73
N THR A 255 -1.65 5.77 -2.58
CA THR A 255 -1.04 6.53 -1.48
C THR A 255 -0.89 5.64 -0.26
N GLY A 256 0.34 5.40 0.15
CA GLY A 256 0.69 4.49 1.24
C GLY A 256 0.98 5.20 2.56
N SER A 257 1.55 4.46 3.50
CA SER A 257 1.76 4.90 4.88
C SER A 257 2.88 5.93 5.09
N GLN A 258 3.73 6.17 4.07
CA GLN A 258 4.85 7.12 4.16
C GLN A 258 4.39 8.54 3.86
N PHE A 259 3.63 9.15 4.75
CA PHE A 259 2.86 10.39 4.56
C PHE A 259 3.57 11.48 3.74
N PHE A 260 4.75 11.91 4.17
CA PHE A 260 5.50 12.97 3.49
C PHE A 260 6.10 12.52 2.16
N MET A 261 6.45 11.24 2.05
CA MET A 261 6.92 10.65 0.82
C MET A 261 5.82 10.66 -0.26
N GLU A 262 4.58 10.34 0.12
CA GLU A 262 3.43 10.36 -0.78
C GLU A 262 3.09 11.78 -1.26
N VAL A 263 3.15 12.76 -0.37
CA VAL A 263 3.00 14.18 -0.75
C VAL A 263 4.09 14.60 -1.73
N ALA A 264 5.36 14.26 -1.45
CA ALA A 264 6.49 14.59 -2.31
C ALA A 264 6.44 13.84 -3.65
N LYS A 265 5.97 12.58 -3.67
CA LYS A 265 5.77 11.77 -4.89
C LYS A 265 4.88 12.48 -5.90
N LEU A 266 3.70 12.93 -5.48
CA LEU A 266 2.75 13.61 -6.36
C LEU A 266 3.27 14.98 -6.85
N ARG A 267 4.05 15.68 -6.02
CA ARG A 267 4.72 16.93 -6.40
C ARG A 267 5.85 16.68 -7.40
N ALA A 268 6.71 15.69 -7.14
CA ALA A 268 7.79 15.28 -8.03
C ALA A 268 7.25 14.78 -9.38
N PHE A 269 6.18 13.99 -9.36
CA PHE A 269 5.52 13.52 -10.58
C PHE A 269 5.10 14.69 -11.49
N ARG A 270 4.42 15.71 -10.98
CA ARG A 270 4.01 16.86 -11.80
C ARG A 270 5.19 17.60 -12.42
N LYS A 271 6.28 17.76 -11.65
CA LYS A 271 7.52 18.38 -12.16
C LYS A 271 8.09 17.57 -13.33
N LEU A 272 8.20 16.26 -13.17
CA LEU A 272 8.77 15.38 -14.19
C LEU A 272 7.85 15.18 -15.39
N TRP A 273 6.56 15.09 -15.15
CA TRP A 273 5.56 15.06 -16.21
C TRP A 273 5.61 16.32 -17.10
N THR A 274 5.79 17.49 -16.48
CA THR A 274 5.97 18.73 -17.22
C THR A 274 7.21 18.68 -18.10
N ALA A 275 8.35 18.25 -17.55
CA ALA A 275 9.59 18.12 -18.32
C ALA A 275 9.46 17.10 -19.47
N LEU A 276 8.72 15.99 -19.24
CA LEU A 276 8.43 15.02 -20.29
C LEU A 276 7.56 15.64 -21.38
N CYS A 277 6.50 16.38 -21.04
CA CYS A 277 5.66 17.08 -22.02
C CYS A 277 6.47 18.10 -22.85
N GLU A 278 7.35 18.88 -22.23
CA GLU A 278 8.22 19.83 -22.91
C GLU A 278 9.11 19.14 -23.96
N SER A 279 9.58 17.91 -23.69
CA SER A 279 10.36 17.13 -24.65
C SER A 279 9.56 16.74 -25.92
N TYR A 280 8.24 16.72 -25.82
CA TYR A 280 7.29 16.52 -26.92
C TYR A 280 6.70 17.83 -27.47
N GLU A 281 7.25 18.98 -27.11
CA GLU A 281 6.78 20.31 -27.51
C GLU A 281 5.31 20.60 -27.05
N ILE A 282 4.91 20.02 -25.90
CA ILE A 282 3.58 20.22 -25.29
C ILE A 282 3.73 21.18 -24.12
N GLU A 283 3.04 22.32 -24.18
CA GLU A 283 3.16 23.40 -23.20
C GLU A 283 1.79 23.92 -22.73
N GLY A 284 1.79 24.73 -21.69
CA GLY A 284 0.63 25.46 -21.18
C GLY A 284 -0.48 24.55 -20.64
N GLU A 285 -1.73 24.83 -20.99
CA GLU A 285 -2.90 24.09 -20.51
C GLU A 285 -2.89 22.60 -20.94
N ALA A 286 -2.20 22.28 -22.02
CA ALA A 286 -2.13 20.91 -22.55
C ALA A 286 -1.30 19.96 -21.67
N VAL A 287 -0.43 20.48 -20.80
CA VAL A 287 0.35 19.70 -19.83
C VAL A 287 -0.52 19.20 -18.68
N LYS A 288 -1.63 19.88 -18.38
CA LYS A 288 -2.50 19.55 -17.25
C LYS A 288 -3.20 18.21 -17.51
N VAL A 289 -2.94 17.26 -16.66
CA VAL A 289 -3.56 15.92 -16.70
C VAL A 289 -4.39 15.67 -15.44
N THR A 290 -5.33 14.74 -15.53
CA THR A 290 -6.09 14.28 -14.39
C THR A 290 -5.24 13.33 -13.55
N ILE A 291 -5.09 13.61 -12.26
CA ILE A 291 -4.43 12.73 -11.30
C ILE A 291 -5.48 12.22 -10.32
N GLY A 292 -5.67 10.91 -10.30
CA GLY A 292 -6.44 10.22 -9.27
C GLY A 292 -5.52 9.50 -8.30
N ALA A 293 -6.03 9.27 -7.10
CA ALA A 293 -5.35 8.42 -6.14
C ALA A 293 -6.34 7.53 -5.39
N GLU A 294 -5.83 6.38 -4.94
CA GLU A 294 -6.52 5.54 -3.97
C GLU A 294 -5.64 5.29 -2.74
N THR A 295 -6.28 5.11 -1.59
CA THR A 295 -5.58 4.68 -0.39
C THR A 295 -5.09 3.25 -0.56
N SER A 296 -3.87 2.99 -0.10
CA SER A 296 -3.15 1.77 -0.42
C SER A 296 -3.74 0.52 0.25
N GLU A 297 -4.14 -0.45 -0.53
CA GLU A 297 -4.46 -1.80 -0.04
C GLU A 297 -3.23 -2.52 0.53
N PHE A 298 -2.03 -2.16 0.07
CA PHE A 298 -0.75 -2.73 0.50
C PHE A 298 -0.51 -2.63 2.00
N THR A 299 -1.02 -1.57 2.63
CA THR A 299 -0.86 -1.25 4.06
C THR A 299 -1.98 -1.79 4.94
N LEU A 300 -3.06 -2.32 4.35
CA LEU A 300 -4.20 -2.84 5.10
C LEU A 300 -3.94 -4.22 5.68
N SER A 301 -4.60 -4.52 6.80
CA SER A 301 -4.55 -5.81 7.47
C SER A 301 -5.95 -6.35 7.72
N LYS A 302 -6.11 -7.67 7.58
CA LYS A 302 -7.29 -8.40 8.10
C LYS A 302 -7.34 -8.37 9.63
N LEU A 303 -6.15 -8.25 10.25
CA LEU A 303 -5.98 -8.23 11.71
C LEU A 303 -6.22 -6.82 12.24
N ASP A 304 -7.01 -6.72 13.33
CA ASP A 304 -7.42 -5.44 13.92
C ASP A 304 -7.92 -4.44 12.85
N ARG A 305 -8.91 -4.89 12.07
CA ARG A 305 -9.41 -4.19 10.89
C ARG A 305 -9.79 -2.72 11.13
N HIS A 306 -10.22 -2.35 12.35
CA HIS A 306 -10.60 -0.98 12.66
C HIS A 306 -9.41 -0.01 12.66
N VAL A 307 -8.18 -0.50 12.85
CA VAL A 307 -6.96 0.31 12.71
C VAL A 307 -6.77 0.77 11.25
N ASN A 308 -7.33 0.04 10.29
CA ASN A 308 -7.30 0.47 8.88
C ASN A 308 -7.98 1.82 8.65
N ILE A 309 -8.97 2.22 9.48
CA ILE A 309 -9.60 3.55 9.41
C ILE A 309 -8.55 4.66 9.56
N LEU A 310 -7.60 4.47 10.48
CA LEU A 310 -6.54 5.45 10.71
C LEU A 310 -5.51 5.44 9.57
N ARG A 311 -5.22 4.27 8.99
CA ARG A 311 -4.32 4.13 7.83
C ARG A 311 -4.91 4.87 6.64
N THR A 312 -6.11 4.49 6.21
CA THR A 312 -6.77 5.10 5.05
C THR A 312 -7.07 6.58 5.23
N GLY A 313 -7.37 7.02 6.47
CA GLY A 313 -7.52 8.44 6.79
C GLY A 313 -6.23 9.24 6.59
N SER A 314 -5.09 8.72 7.04
CA SER A 314 -3.78 9.34 6.87
C SER A 314 -3.33 9.35 5.39
N GLU A 315 -3.57 8.27 4.67
CA GLU A 315 -3.27 8.12 3.25
C GLU A 315 -4.10 9.07 2.38
N ALA A 316 -5.41 9.16 2.65
CA ALA A 316 -6.29 10.12 2.00
C ALA A 316 -5.86 11.58 2.25
N PHE A 317 -5.37 11.87 3.47
CA PHE A 317 -4.83 13.17 3.81
C PHE A 317 -3.58 13.48 2.98
N ALA A 318 -2.65 12.54 2.85
CA ALA A 318 -1.45 12.70 2.01
C ALA A 318 -1.82 12.94 0.53
N ALA A 319 -2.77 12.17 -0.03
CA ALA A 319 -3.26 12.35 -1.39
C ALA A 319 -3.82 13.76 -1.63
N MET A 320 -4.65 14.26 -0.70
CA MET A 320 -5.22 15.61 -0.81
C MET A 320 -4.15 16.71 -0.72
N LEU A 321 -3.17 16.58 0.18
CA LEU A 321 -2.04 17.52 0.23
C LEU A 321 -1.18 17.44 -1.03
N GLY A 322 -1.08 16.26 -1.62
CA GLY A 322 -0.41 16.02 -2.89
C GLY A 322 -1.14 16.62 -4.10
N GLY A 323 -2.40 17.04 -3.96
CA GLY A 323 -3.15 17.78 -4.98
C GLY A 323 -3.73 16.88 -6.08
N VAL A 324 -4.43 15.80 -5.72
CA VAL A 324 -5.14 14.91 -6.67
C VAL A 324 -6.53 15.44 -7.01
N GLU A 325 -7.05 15.15 -8.20
CA GLU A 325 -8.39 15.58 -8.64
C GLU A 325 -9.48 14.55 -8.30
N TYR A 326 -9.13 13.25 -8.22
CA TYR A 326 -10.03 12.19 -7.80
C TYR A 326 -9.42 11.41 -6.63
N LEU A 327 -10.25 11.10 -5.63
CA LEU A 327 -9.82 10.33 -4.48
C LEU A 327 -10.76 9.15 -4.23
N GLN A 328 -10.18 7.96 -4.15
CA GLN A 328 -10.82 6.72 -3.72
C GLN A 328 -10.26 6.31 -2.36
N VAL A 329 -11.13 6.00 -1.42
CA VAL A 329 -10.72 5.51 -0.10
C VAL A 329 -11.18 4.07 0.05
N THR A 330 -10.23 3.19 0.35
CA THR A 330 -10.51 1.77 0.53
C THR A 330 -11.24 1.53 1.85
N PRO A 331 -12.35 0.79 1.86
CA PRO A 331 -13.06 0.41 3.08
C PRO A 331 -12.16 -0.36 4.06
N PHE A 332 -12.29 -0.07 5.35
CA PHE A 332 -11.40 -0.63 6.37
C PHE A 332 -11.50 -2.16 6.53
N ASP A 333 -12.60 -2.77 6.10
CA ASP A 333 -12.86 -4.21 6.17
C ASP A 333 -12.83 -4.91 4.80
N GLN A 334 -12.21 -4.27 3.80
CA GLN A 334 -12.10 -4.75 2.41
C GLN A 334 -11.69 -6.23 2.29
N PHE A 335 -10.82 -6.70 3.19
CA PHE A 335 -10.27 -8.06 3.17
C PHE A 335 -10.93 -9.02 4.17
N ASN A 336 -12.03 -8.62 4.81
CA ASN A 336 -12.73 -9.41 5.82
C ASN A 336 -14.08 -9.98 5.32
N GLY A 337 -14.16 -10.31 4.04
CA GLY A 337 -15.37 -10.79 3.37
C GLY A 337 -16.14 -9.65 2.68
N THR A 338 -17.46 -9.67 2.71
CA THR A 338 -18.28 -8.60 2.13
C THR A 338 -18.10 -7.30 2.92
N THR A 339 -17.75 -6.22 2.21
CA THR A 339 -17.62 -4.88 2.80
C THR A 339 -18.90 -4.45 3.51
N SER A 340 -18.79 -4.04 4.76
CA SER A 340 -19.94 -3.62 5.56
C SER A 340 -20.41 -2.21 5.16
N ALA A 341 -21.72 -1.95 5.34
CA ALA A 341 -22.28 -0.62 5.12
C ALA A 341 -21.61 0.47 6.00
N LEU A 342 -21.11 0.08 7.18
CA LEU A 342 -20.33 0.97 8.03
C LEU A 342 -18.99 1.34 7.37
N ALA A 343 -18.27 0.37 6.82
CA ALA A 343 -16.99 0.60 6.18
C ALA A 343 -17.13 1.45 4.91
N GLU A 344 -18.13 1.18 4.07
CA GLU A 344 -18.45 2.03 2.92
C GLU A 344 -18.75 3.48 3.35
N ARG A 345 -19.54 3.65 4.42
CA ARG A 345 -19.85 4.97 4.95
C ARG A 345 -18.61 5.69 5.48
N VAL A 346 -17.74 5.00 6.23
CA VAL A 346 -16.49 5.57 6.76
C VAL A 346 -15.59 5.99 5.61
N ALA A 347 -15.35 5.12 4.64
CA ALA A 347 -14.50 5.39 3.48
C ALA A 347 -14.97 6.64 2.70
N LYS A 348 -16.28 6.77 2.48
CA LYS A 348 -16.87 7.94 1.83
C LYS A 348 -16.76 9.21 2.67
N ASN A 349 -16.89 9.13 3.99
CA ASN A 349 -16.87 10.30 4.87
C ASN A 349 -15.45 10.85 5.09
N ILE A 350 -14.39 10.05 4.98
CA ILE A 350 -13.01 10.51 5.15
C ILE A 350 -12.69 11.72 4.25
N PRO A 351 -12.87 11.66 2.92
CA PRO A 351 -12.60 12.83 2.06
C PRO A 351 -13.50 14.03 2.40
N LEU A 352 -14.77 13.81 2.76
CA LEU A 352 -15.70 14.87 3.11
C LEU A 352 -15.28 15.62 4.39
N ILE A 353 -14.79 14.90 5.41
CA ILE A 353 -14.23 15.47 6.64
C ILE A 353 -12.99 16.31 6.31
N LEU A 354 -12.08 15.76 5.51
CA LEU A 354 -10.85 16.45 5.10
C LEU A 354 -11.15 17.73 4.30
N GLN A 355 -12.17 17.73 3.46
CA GLN A 355 -12.60 18.92 2.72
C GLN A 355 -13.33 19.95 3.59
N SER A 356 -14.32 19.49 4.37
CA SER A 356 -15.31 20.37 5.01
C SER A 356 -14.92 20.79 6.42
N GLU A 357 -14.35 19.89 7.22
CA GLU A 357 -13.99 20.14 8.62
C GLU A 357 -12.52 20.53 8.76
N SER A 358 -11.60 19.81 8.07
CA SER A 358 -10.17 20.13 8.08
C SER A 358 -9.79 21.29 7.13
N HIS A 359 -10.72 21.72 6.30
CA HIS A 359 -10.58 22.85 5.37
C HIS A 359 -9.37 22.76 4.42
N LEU A 360 -8.92 21.54 4.07
CA LEU A 360 -7.74 21.35 3.22
C LEU A 360 -7.90 21.97 1.82
N THR A 361 -9.14 22.13 1.36
CA THR A 361 -9.44 22.75 0.06
C THR A 361 -9.40 24.29 0.07
N LYS A 362 -9.16 24.92 1.23
CA LYS A 362 -9.13 26.40 1.38
C LYS A 362 -7.73 26.98 1.19
N VAL A 363 -6.70 26.16 1.14
CA VAL A 363 -5.30 26.58 0.98
C VAL A 363 -4.71 25.83 -0.20
N VAL A 364 -3.99 26.55 -1.06
CA VAL A 364 -3.29 25.96 -2.20
C VAL A 364 -1.92 25.51 -1.74
N ASP A 365 -1.55 24.26 -2.02
CA ASP A 365 -0.27 23.65 -1.67
C ASP A 365 0.19 23.93 -0.23
N PRO A 366 -0.56 23.47 0.78
CA PRO A 366 -0.21 23.74 2.18
C PRO A 366 1.12 23.12 2.62
N ALA A 367 1.68 22.18 1.86
CA ALA A 367 3.01 21.61 2.08
C ALA A 367 4.14 22.47 1.53
N GLY A 368 3.82 23.44 0.65
CA GLY A 368 4.80 24.31 0.00
C GLY A 368 5.53 25.23 0.95
N GLY A 369 6.84 25.42 0.73
CA GLY A 369 7.73 26.19 1.58
C GLY A 369 8.29 25.45 2.80
N SER A 370 7.89 24.20 3.04
CA SER A 370 8.55 23.31 4.01
C SER A 370 9.91 22.88 3.45
N TYR A 371 11.00 23.24 4.11
CA TYR A 371 12.35 22.86 3.68
C TYR A 371 12.48 21.35 3.47
N PHE A 372 11.84 20.55 4.34
CA PHE A 372 11.83 19.10 4.21
C PHE A 372 11.09 18.65 2.95
N ILE A 373 9.86 19.13 2.73
CA ILE A 373 9.05 18.70 1.58
C ILE A 373 9.68 19.15 0.26
N GLU A 374 10.20 20.38 0.20
CA GLU A 374 10.85 20.88 -1.02
C GLU A 374 12.13 20.09 -1.35
N SER A 375 12.99 19.81 -0.35
CA SER A 375 14.18 18.96 -0.52
C SER A 375 13.81 17.57 -0.98
N LEU A 376 12.88 16.90 -0.25
CA LEU A 376 12.43 15.56 -0.57
C LEU A 376 11.79 15.47 -1.97
N THR A 377 11.00 16.47 -2.37
CA THR A 377 10.39 16.55 -3.71
C THR A 377 11.47 16.57 -4.80
N ASN A 378 12.54 17.36 -4.61
CA ASN A 378 13.62 17.44 -5.60
C ASN A 378 14.49 16.20 -5.64
N GLU A 379 14.84 15.63 -4.47
CA GLU A 379 15.58 14.37 -4.38
C GLU A 379 14.83 13.23 -5.06
N LEU A 380 13.51 13.12 -4.81
CA LEU A 380 12.65 12.15 -5.49
C LEU A 380 12.58 12.39 -7.00
N ALA A 381 12.40 13.65 -7.43
CA ALA A 381 12.33 13.96 -8.84
C ALA A 381 13.62 13.58 -9.57
N GLN A 382 14.78 13.90 -8.98
CA GLN A 382 16.06 13.53 -9.57
C GLN A 382 16.21 12.01 -9.69
N ALA A 383 16.01 11.29 -8.59
CA ALA A 383 16.18 9.83 -8.57
C ALA A 383 15.15 9.11 -9.46
N ALA A 384 13.90 9.60 -9.51
CA ALA A 384 12.87 9.04 -10.39
C ALA A 384 13.18 9.30 -11.87
N TRP A 385 13.75 10.46 -12.23
CA TRP A 385 14.17 10.75 -13.57
C TRP A 385 15.33 9.85 -14.01
N GLU A 386 16.31 9.65 -13.13
CA GLU A 386 17.42 8.71 -13.38
C GLU A 386 16.90 7.28 -13.59
N LYS A 387 15.93 6.85 -12.78
CA LYS A 387 15.30 5.53 -12.93
C LYS A 387 14.49 5.41 -14.22
N PHE A 388 13.76 6.45 -14.60
CA PHE A 388 13.04 6.53 -15.86
C PHE A 388 14.02 6.38 -17.05
N LEU A 389 15.12 7.13 -17.07
CA LEU A 389 16.13 7.01 -18.11
C LEU A 389 16.72 5.59 -18.20
N GLN A 390 16.97 4.92 -17.07
CA GLN A 390 17.44 3.52 -17.07
C GLN A 390 16.43 2.57 -17.74
N ILE A 391 15.12 2.78 -17.52
CA ILE A 391 14.07 1.99 -18.18
C ILE A 391 14.10 2.25 -19.69
N GLU A 392 14.17 3.52 -20.11
CA GLU A 392 14.17 3.90 -21.52
C GLU A 392 15.46 3.41 -22.25
N GLU A 393 16.64 3.51 -21.63
CA GLU A 393 17.89 2.96 -22.14
C GLU A 393 17.85 1.43 -22.29
N SER A 394 17.05 0.75 -21.47
CA SER A 394 16.81 -0.71 -21.56
C SER A 394 15.77 -1.09 -22.65
N GLY A 395 15.31 -0.12 -23.43
CA GLY A 395 14.34 -0.32 -24.51
C GLY A 395 12.88 -0.09 -24.08
N GLY A 396 12.67 0.68 -23.01
CA GLY A 396 11.37 1.08 -22.49
C GLY A 396 10.69 0.03 -21.61
N LEU A 397 9.53 0.40 -21.07
CA LEU A 397 8.83 -0.41 -20.06
C LEU A 397 8.48 -1.82 -20.57
N LEU A 398 8.04 -1.95 -21.81
CA LEU A 398 7.68 -3.24 -22.41
C LEU A 398 8.87 -4.22 -22.42
N SER A 399 10.08 -3.70 -22.70
CA SER A 399 11.30 -4.50 -22.73
C SER A 399 11.71 -4.99 -21.36
N VAL A 400 11.65 -4.13 -20.32
CA VAL A 400 12.01 -4.53 -18.96
C VAL A 400 10.97 -5.49 -18.35
N LEU A 401 9.69 -5.38 -18.73
CA LEU A 401 8.64 -6.35 -18.38
C LEU A 401 8.90 -7.71 -19.03
N LYS A 402 9.26 -7.75 -20.33
CA LYS A 402 9.62 -8.98 -21.05
C LYS A 402 10.86 -9.65 -20.46
N ALA A 403 11.86 -8.87 -20.09
CA ALA A 403 13.08 -9.37 -19.46
C ALA A 403 12.87 -9.85 -18.01
N GLY A 404 11.78 -9.45 -17.35
CA GLY A 404 11.51 -9.75 -15.95
C GLY A 404 12.32 -8.94 -14.95
N THR A 405 13.12 -7.97 -15.41
CA THR A 405 14.01 -7.15 -14.56
C THR A 405 13.20 -6.25 -13.63
N LEU A 406 12.12 -5.62 -14.14
CA LEU A 406 11.24 -4.80 -13.32
C LEU A 406 10.60 -5.63 -12.19
N GLN A 407 10.06 -6.80 -12.51
CA GLN A 407 9.43 -7.69 -11.54
C GLN A 407 10.40 -8.13 -10.44
N GLN A 408 11.66 -8.38 -10.79
CA GLN A 408 12.71 -8.72 -9.82
C GLN A 408 13.03 -7.55 -8.89
N GLU A 409 13.15 -6.33 -9.42
CA GLU A 409 13.40 -5.12 -8.61
C GLU A 409 12.24 -4.85 -7.63
N LEU A 410 11.00 -4.98 -8.07
CA LEU A 410 9.82 -4.84 -7.22
C LEU A 410 9.81 -5.87 -6.09
N ALA A 411 10.07 -7.14 -6.44
CA ALA A 411 10.13 -8.24 -5.47
C ALA A 411 11.22 -8.02 -4.41
N GLN A 412 12.38 -7.47 -4.77
CA GLN A 412 13.45 -7.16 -3.81
C GLN A 412 13.02 -6.10 -2.79
N VAL A 413 12.31 -5.04 -3.22
CA VAL A 413 11.79 -4.03 -2.30
C VAL A 413 10.71 -4.60 -1.40
N LEU A 414 9.81 -5.43 -1.95
CA LEU A 414 8.77 -6.12 -1.19
C LEU A 414 9.38 -7.03 -0.11
N GLU A 415 10.36 -7.86 -0.48
CA GLU A 415 11.06 -8.74 0.46
C GLU A 415 11.71 -7.96 1.59
N GLN A 416 12.40 -6.85 1.28
CA GLN A 416 13.00 -5.99 2.30
C GLN A 416 11.95 -5.43 3.27
N ARG A 417 10.78 -5.00 2.77
CA ARG A 417 9.68 -4.51 3.61
C ARG A 417 9.13 -5.61 4.53
N ILE A 418 8.96 -6.84 4.01
CA ILE A 418 8.50 -8.00 4.78
C ILE A 418 9.53 -8.37 5.85
N VAL A 419 10.83 -8.40 5.52
CA VAL A 419 11.91 -8.66 6.48
C VAL A 419 11.93 -7.59 7.58
N ASP A 420 11.80 -6.31 7.23
CA ASP A 420 11.76 -5.20 8.21
C ASP A 420 10.57 -5.33 9.19
N LEU A 421 9.42 -5.85 8.73
CA LEU A 421 8.28 -6.19 9.60
C LEU A 421 8.56 -7.45 10.43
N ALA A 422 9.14 -8.48 9.84
CA ALA A 422 9.44 -9.75 10.50
C ALA A 422 10.40 -9.56 11.68
N VAL A 423 11.39 -8.66 11.56
CA VAL A 423 12.34 -8.33 12.62
C VAL A 423 11.90 -7.17 13.53
N ARG A 424 10.67 -6.65 13.34
CA ARG A 424 10.14 -5.46 14.05
C ARG A 424 11.01 -4.20 13.92
N LYS A 425 11.79 -4.06 12.86
CA LYS A 425 12.42 -2.78 12.49
C LYS A 425 11.35 -1.76 12.05
N LYS A 426 10.27 -2.25 11.43
CA LYS A 426 9.04 -1.49 11.15
C LYS A 426 7.87 -2.10 11.92
N SER A 427 6.93 -1.25 12.34
CA SER A 427 5.75 -1.66 13.10
C SER A 427 4.48 -1.52 12.28
N MET A 428 3.64 -2.54 12.34
CA MET A 428 2.28 -2.55 11.80
C MET A 428 1.32 -2.91 12.93
N ILE A 429 0.65 -1.90 13.49
CA ILE A 429 -0.21 -2.03 14.69
C ILE A 429 -1.33 -3.03 14.43
N GLY A 430 -1.59 -3.89 15.42
CA GLY A 430 -2.56 -4.98 15.30
C GLY A 430 -2.04 -6.20 14.53
N THR A 431 -0.91 -6.08 13.82
CA THR A 431 -0.36 -7.13 12.95
C THR A 431 0.91 -7.75 13.55
N ASN A 432 2.08 -7.07 13.45
CA ASN A 432 3.33 -7.57 14.02
C ASN A 432 3.62 -7.04 15.44
N ILE A 433 2.78 -6.12 15.93
CA ILE A 433 2.85 -5.56 17.28
C ILE A 433 1.43 -5.22 17.76
N TYR A 434 1.17 -5.38 19.07
CA TYR A 434 -0.13 -5.14 19.71
C TYR A 434 -1.28 -5.96 19.11
N ALA A 435 -1.04 -7.24 18.82
CA ALA A 435 -2.05 -8.13 18.26
C ALA A 435 -3.19 -8.40 19.25
N ASP A 436 -4.44 -8.37 18.78
CA ASP A 436 -5.63 -8.80 19.52
C ASP A 436 -5.91 -10.28 19.25
N LEU A 437 -5.91 -11.11 20.29
CA LEU A 437 -6.22 -12.54 20.20
C LEU A 437 -7.71 -12.85 20.17
N ASN A 438 -8.57 -11.89 20.53
CA ASN A 438 -10.01 -12.07 20.55
C ASN A 438 -10.67 -11.79 19.20
N GLU A 439 -9.87 -11.44 18.20
CA GLU A 439 -10.37 -11.11 16.87
C GLU A 439 -10.88 -12.34 16.14
N THR A 440 -12.04 -12.21 15.49
CA THR A 440 -12.62 -13.26 14.67
C THR A 440 -12.22 -13.03 13.21
N PHE A 441 -11.66 -14.07 12.58
CA PHE A 441 -11.45 -14.09 11.13
C PHE A 441 -12.78 -14.32 10.42
N PHE A 442 -13.08 -13.48 9.46
CA PHE A 442 -14.14 -13.74 8.49
C PHE A 442 -13.53 -14.51 7.31
N SER A 443 -14.31 -15.46 6.79
CA SER A 443 -13.94 -16.15 5.54
C SER A 443 -13.82 -15.13 4.41
N GLU A 444 -12.90 -15.35 3.49
CA GLU A 444 -12.85 -14.58 2.26
C GLU A 444 -14.20 -14.67 1.55
N TYR A 445 -14.61 -13.55 0.96
CA TYR A 445 -15.73 -13.56 0.04
C TYR A 445 -15.29 -14.35 -1.19
N GLU A 446 -15.87 -15.52 -1.40
CA GLU A 446 -15.77 -16.20 -2.69
C GLU A 446 -16.63 -15.40 -3.67
N GLY A 447 -15.99 -14.46 -4.38
CA GLY A 447 -16.64 -13.72 -5.45
C GLY A 447 -17.26 -14.70 -6.43
N MET A 448 -18.45 -14.38 -6.95
CA MET A 448 -19.09 -15.22 -7.92
C MET A 448 -18.28 -15.23 -9.22
N GLU A 449 -17.62 -16.32 -9.53
CA GLU A 449 -16.85 -16.49 -10.75
C GLU A 449 -17.76 -16.25 -11.97
N VAL A 450 -17.43 -15.25 -12.76
CA VAL A 450 -18.13 -14.96 -14.00
C VAL A 450 -17.33 -15.54 -15.16
N LEU A 451 -17.91 -16.48 -15.88
CA LEU A 451 -17.30 -16.99 -17.11
C LEU A 451 -17.28 -15.87 -18.15
N LEU A 452 -16.09 -15.39 -18.45
CA LEU A 452 -15.87 -14.43 -19.53
C LEU A 452 -15.87 -15.16 -20.89
N ALA A 453 -16.44 -14.51 -21.89
CA ALA A 453 -16.33 -15.05 -23.23
C ALA A 453 -14.87 -15.03 -23.67
N ASP A 454 -14.38 -16.17 -24.16
CA ASP A 454 -13.01 -16.31 -24.65
C ASP A 454 -13.05 -16.28 -26.20
N ARG A 455 -13.30 -15.09 -26.76
CA ARG A 455 -13.49 -14.93 -28.19
C ARG A 455 -12.40 -14.07 -28.81
N PRO A 456 -11.78 -14.53 -29.90
CA PRO A 456 -11.00 -13.65 -30.75
C PRO A 456 -11.96 -12.70 -31.51
N VAL A 457 -11.59 -11.43 -31.59
CA VAL A 457 -12.29 -10.41 -32.39
C VAL A 457 -11.29 -9.86 -33.40
N SER A 458 -11.71 -9.70 -34.66
CA SER A 458 -10.80 -9.26 -35.72
C SER A 458 -10.68 -7.75 -35.82
N SER A 459 -11.69 -7.00 -35.32
CA SER A 459 -11.71 -5.54 -35.28
C SER A 459 -12.68 -5.04 -34.20
N TYR A 460 -12.46 -3.83 -33.72
CA TYR A 460 -13.35 -3.20 -32.74
C TYR A 460 -14.76 -2.92 -33.36
N LYS A 461 -14.84 -2.68 -34.67
CA LYS A 461 -16.11 -2.53 -35.36
C LYS A 461 -16.96 -3.80 -35.35
N GLU A 462 -16.32 -4.97 -35.41
CA GLU A 462 -17.00 -6.26 -35.22
C GLU A 462 -17.63 -6.36 -33.84
N LEU A 463 -16.88 -5.96 -32.78
CA LEU A 463 -17.38 -5.93 -31.41
C LEU A 463 -18.58 -4.98 -31.27
N LEU A 464 -18.50 -3.76 -31.82
CA LEU A 464 -19.60 -2.79 -31.83
C LEU A 464 -20.88 -3.35 -32.42
N ASN A 465 -20.78 -4.15 -33.49
CA ASN A 465 -21.94 -4.76 -34.16
C ASN A 465 -22.58 -5.89 -33.33
N GLN A 466 -21.87 -6.44 -32.33
CA GLN A 466 -22.38 -7.49 -31.46
C GLN A 466 -23.14 -6.94 -30.24
N VAL A 467 -23.08 -5.63 -29.97
CA VAL A 467 -23.83 -4.98 -28.90
C VAL A 467 -25.32 -5.02 -29.17
N SER A 468 -26.11 -5.60 -28.28
CA SER A 468 -27.57 -5.61 -28.27
C SER A 468 -28.09 -5.46 -26.85
N GLU A 469 -29.38 -5.15 -26.67
CA GLU A 469 -29.98 -4.80 -25.37
C GLU A 469 -29.70 -5.83 -24.26
N GLU A 470 -29.73 -7.11 -24.58
CA GLU A 470 -29.56 -8.20 -23.61
C GLU A 470 -28.10 -8.69 -23.50
N ARG A 471 -27.16 -8.17 -24.30
CA ARG A 471 -25.76 -8.56 -24.24
C ARG A 471 -25.10 -8.02 -22.97
N THR A 472 -24.34 -8.88 -22.29
CA THR A 472 -23.57 -8.55 -21.09
C THR A 472 -22.13 -8.19 -21.43
N LEU A 473 -21.45 -7.51 -20.50
CA LEU A 473 -20.01 -7.22 -20.62
C LEU A 473 -19.19 -8.51 -20.71
N ALA A 474 -19.54 -9.53 -19.92
CA ALA A 474 -18.87 -10.83 -19.96
C ALA A 474 -18.98 -11.52 -21.32
N GLU A 475 -20.13 -11.43 -21.97
CA GLU A 475 -20.34 -12.03 -23.30
C GLU A 475 -19.63 -11.26 -24.41
N LEU A 476 -19.30 -9.99 -24.21
CA LEU A 476 -18.53 -9.17 -25.13
C LEU A 476 -17.04 -9.08 -24.77
N HIS A 477 -16.63 -9.78 -23.73
CA HIS A 477 -15.22 -9.80 -23.35
C HIS A 477 -14.36 -10.34 -24.49
N VAL A 478 -13.26 -9.63 -24.75
CA VAL A 478 -12.27 -10.00 -25.77
C VAL A 478 -11.10 -10.64 -25.04
N ARG A 479 -10.66 -11.79 -25.51
CA ARG A 479 -9.52 -12.52 -24.95
C ARG A 479 -8.28 -11.64 -24.95
N ASP A 480 -7.58 -11.62 -23.81
CA ASP A 480 -6.25 -11.01 -23.73
C ASP A 480 -5.26 -11.82 -24.58
N SER A 481 -4.69 -11.18 -25.60
CA SER A 481 -3.71 -11.78 -26.49
C SER A 481 -2.34 -11.14 -26.23
N GLY A 482 -1.35 -11.99 -25.86
CA GLY A 482 -0.04 -11.46 -25.50
C GLY A 482 1.04 -12.53 -25.32
N GLU A 483 2.26 -12.07 -25.16
CA GLU A 483 3.43 -12.91 -24.88
C GLU A 483 3.54 -13.17 -23.37
N PRO A 484 3.84 -14.39 -22.92
CA PRO A 484 3.98 -14.71 -21.50
C PRO A 484 5.23 -14.07 -20.89
N VAL A 485 5.07 -13.52 -19.69
CA VAL A 485 6.14 -12.92 -18.87
C VAL A 485 5.97 -13.32 -17.40
N ILE A 486 6.94 -12.99 -16.56
CA ILE A 486 6.78 -13.11 -15.11
C ILE A 486 5.68 -12.13 -14.65
N PRO A 487 4.64 -12.60 -13.93
CA PRO A 487 3.57 -11.70 -13.49
C PRO A 487 4.05 -10.69 -12.44
N VAL A 488 3.50 -9.48 -12.51
CA VAL A 488 3.57 -8.50 -11.41
C VAL A 488 2.57 -8.94 -10.35
N LYS A 489 3.06 -9.50 -9.24
CA LYS A 489 2.23 -10.09 -8.19
C LYS A 489 1.98 -9.10 -7.07
N SER A 490 0.72 -8.81 -6.81
CA SER A 490 0.30 -8.05 -5.63
C SER A 490 0.40 -8.89 -4.37
N GLN A 491 0.90 -8.27 -3.29
CA GLN A 491 0.94 -8.88 -1.96
C GLN A 491 0.84 -7.79 -0.90
N ARG A 492 -0.02 -7.97 0.11
CA ARG A 492 -0.11 -7.04 1.24
C ARG A 492 0.97 -7.33 2.29
N LEU A 493 1.44 -6.27 2.96
CA LEU A 493 2.48 -6.38 3.99
C LEU A 493 2.03 -7.24 5.19
N ALA A 494 0.74 -7.29 5.48
CA ALA A 494 0.16 -8.05 6.59
C ALA A 494 0.07 -9.56 6.31
N GLU A 495 0.00 -9.98 5.05
CA GLU A 495 -0.31 -11.38 4.66
C GLU A 495 0.54 -12.44 5.37
N PRO A 496 1.86 -12.31 5.53
CA PRO A 496 2.63 -13.34 6.22
C PRO A 496 2.20 -13.54 7.69
N PHE A 497 1.81 -12.48 8.38
CA PHE A 497 1.29 -12.58 9.76
C PHE A 497 -0.16 -13.07 9.79
N GLU A 498 -0.98 -12.69 8.80
CA GLU A 498 -2.34 -13.20 8.65
C GLU A 498 -2.33 -14.72 8.46
N GLN A 499 -1.46 -15.24 7.61
CA GLN A 499 -1.29 -16.69 7.41
C GLN A 499 -0.92 -17.43 8.70
N LEU A 500 -0.05 -16.86 9.55
CA LEU A 500 0.24 -17.44 10.87
C LEU A 500 -1.00 -17.49 11.76
N ARG A 501 -1.79 -16.41 11.77
CA ARG A 501 -3.02 -16.33 12.56
C ARG A 501 -4.11 -17.29 12.01
N GLU A 502 -4.24 -17.42 10.70
CA GLU A 502 -5.13 -18.38 10.05
C GLU A 502 -4.75 -19.83 10.39
N ARG A 503 -3.44 -20.16 10.39
CA ARG A 503 -2.96 -21.47 10.88
C ARG A 503 -3.33 -21.70 12.34
N ALA A 504 -3.14 -20.71 13.22
CA ALA A 504 -3.53 -20.82 14.62
C ALA A 504 -5.02 -21.08 14.78
N VAL A 505 -5.87 -20.36 14.05
CA VAL A 505 -7.34 -20.60 14.04
C VAL A 505 -7.68 -22.02 13.56
N GLY A 506 -7.02 -22.51 12.50
CA GLY A 506 -7.18 -23.86 12.00
C GLY A 506 -6.83 -24.95 13.04
N ILE A 507 -5.74 -24.73 13.80
CA ILE A 507 -5.34 -25.62 14.90
C ILE A 507 -6.41 -25.61 16.01
N GLN A 508 -6.91 -24.43 16.40
CA GLN A 508 -7.97 -24.30 17.41
C GLN A 508 -9.28 -24.96 16.97
N ALA A 509 -9.65 -24.83 15.70
CA ALA A 509 -10.83 -25.48 15.12
C ALA A 509 -10.73 -27.02 15.16
N SER A 510 -9.53 -27.59 15.21
CA SER A 510 -9.30 -29.03 15.42
C SER A 510 -9.48 -29.48 16.90
N GLY A 511 -9.87 -28.56 17.80
CA GLY A 511 -10.09 -28.85 19.22
C GLY A 511 -8.85 -28.74 20.11
N LYS A 512 -7.75 -28.17 19.60
CA LYS A 512 -6.52 -27.95 20.37
C LYS A 512 -6.47 -26.52 20.91
N THR A 513 -5.96 -26.35 22.13
CA THR A 513 -5.69 -25.03 22.71
C THR A 513 -4.24 -24.64 22.42
N ILE A 514 -4.04 -23.44 21.89
CA ILE A 514 -2.69 -22.90 21.58
C ILE A 514 -2.27 -21.98 22.73
N GLU A 515 -1.59 -22.57 23.71
CA GLU A 515 -1.13 -21.87 24.92
C GLU A 515 0.36 -22.14 25.15
N ALA A 516 1.07 -21.10 25.60
CA ALA A 516 2.48 -21.13 25.97
C ALA A 516 2.66 -20.66 27.40
N GLY A 517 3.69 -21.18 28.09
CA GLY A 517 4.03 -20.76 29.43
C GLY A 517 5.22 -19.81 29.47
N LEU A 518 5.17 -18.75 30.30
CA LEU A 518 6.33 -17.95 30.61
C LEU A 518 6.79 -18.26 32.04
N ILE A 519 8.00 -18.79 32.17
CA ILE A 519 8.66 -19.05 33.46
C ILE A 519 9.38 -17.77 33.89
N CYS A 520 8.87 -17.09 34.90
CA CYS A 520 9.32 -15.76 35.32
C CYS A 520 10.26 -15.82 36.53
N LEU A 521 11.55 -15.69 36.27
CA LEU A 521 12.58 -15.79 37.30
C LEU A 521 12.81 -14.46 38.04
N GLY A 522 12.73 -14.50 39.37
CA GLY A 522 12.98 -13.36 40.24
C GLY A 522 11.75 -12.48 40.46
N LYS A 523 11.96 -11.20 40.79
CA LYS A 523 10.88 -10.23 41.07
C LYS A 523 10.28 -9.66 39.81
N LEU A 524 9.04 -9.19 39.88
CA LEU A 524 8.30 -8.59 38.75
C LEU A 524 9.13 -7.61 37.89
N LYS A 525 9.89 -6.70 38.56
CA LYS A 525 10.72 -5.71 37.84
C LYS A 525 11.87 -6.34 37.05
N ASP A 526 12.29 -7.56 37.40
CA ASP A 526 13.45 -8.24 36.81
C ASP A 526 13.07 -9.00 35.53
N PHE A 527 11.85 -9.57 35.45
CA PHE A 527 11.40 -10.35 34.31
C PHE A 527 10.38 -9.64 33.42
N LYS A 528 9.60 -8.68 33.96
CA LYS A 528 8.46 -8.08 33.26
C LYS A 528 8.79 -7.55 31.84
N PRO A 529 9.89 -6.81 31.62
CA PRO A 529 10.19 -6.30 30.27
C PRO A 529 10.36 -7.42 29.22
N ARG A 530 10.98 -8.54 29.61
CA ARG A 530 11.17 -9.70 28.73
C ARG A 530 9.88 -10.51 28.58
N ALA A 531 9.12 -10.70 29.65
CA ALA A 531 7.83 -11.37 29.59
C ALA A 531 6.83 -10.61 28.72
N ASP A 532 6.71 -9.29 28.85
CA ASP A 532 5.87 -8.45 28.02
C ASP A 532 6.30 -8.51 26.54
N TYR A 533 7.60 -8.52 26.26
CA TYR A 533 8.13 -8.66 24.90
C TYR A 533 7.75 -10.01 24.28
N VAL A 534 8.00 -11.12 25.01
CA VAL A 534 7.69 -12.48 24.54
C VAL A 534 6.18 -12.66 24.35
N THR A 535 5.37 -12.19 25.30
CA THR A 535 3.90 -12.18 25.15
C THR A 535 3.49 -11.46 23.88
N GLY A 536 4.02 -10.26 23.65
CA GLY A 536 3.73 -9.50 22.44
C GLY A 536 4.23 -10.17 21.15
N VAL A 537 5.28 -10.99 21.18
CA VAL A 537 5.74 -11.80 20.05
C VAL A 537 4.78 -12.96 19.79
N LEU A 538 4.49 -13.76 20.81
CA LEU A 538 3.65 -14.96 20.69
C LEU A 538 2.23 -14.60 20.24
N SER A 539 1.68 -13.50 20.76
CA SER A 539 0.35 -13.02 20.36
C SER A 539 0.24 -12.72 18.86
N THR A 540 1.32 -12.26 18.20
CA THR A 540 1.28 -12.00 16.74
C THR A 540 1.14 -13.27 15.92
N GLY A 541 1.52 -14.42 16.45
CA GLY A 541 1.28 -15.74 15.86
C GLY A 541 -0.01 -16.43 16.30
N GLY A 542 -0.85 -15.77 17.11
CA GLY A 542 -2.09 -16.37 17.61
C GLY A 542 -1.88 -17.31 18.82
N ILE A 543 -0.72 -17.21 19.49
CA ILE A 543 -0.38 -18.05 20.65
C ILE A 543 -0.72 -17.27 21.91
N SER A 544 -1.66 -17.79 22.73
CA SER A 544 -1.99 -17.23 24.04
C SER A 544 -0.90 -17.59 25.08
N VAL A 545 -0.80 -16.77 26.11
CA VAL A 545 0.31 -16.88 27.07
C VAL A 545 -0.22 -16.93 28.50
N GLN A 546 0.23 -17.93 29.24
CA GLN A 546 0.09 -17.96 30.68
C GLN A 546 1.42 -17.62 31.36
N VAL A 547 1.42 -16.60 32.22
CA VAL A 547 2.61 -16.13 32.92
C VAL A 547 2.64 -16.77 34.31
N SER A 548 3.78 -17.32 34.73
CA SER A 548 3.96 -17.83 36.09
C SER A 548 3.95 -16.70 37.15
N ASN A 549 3.76 -17.05 38.40
CA ASN A 549 4.14 -16.17 39.50
C ASN A 549 5.64 -15.91 39.52
N GLU A 550 6.12 -15.03 40.40
CA GLU A 550 7.54 -14.85 40.67
C GLU A 550 8.17 -16.18 41.10
N CYS A 551 9.09 -16.74 40.31
CA CYS A 551 9.82 -17.97 40.66
C CYS A 551 11.16 -17.59 41.29
N HIS A 552 11.33 -17.96 42.55
CA HIS A 552 12.54 -17.73 43.33
C HIS A 552 13.34 -19.01 43.51
N SER A 553 12.87 -20.14 43.01
CA SER A 553 13.59 -21.42 43.03
C SER A 553 13.25 -22.25 41.77
N VAL A 554 14.05 -23.29 41.53
CA VAL A 554 13.83 -24.26 40.44
C VAL A 554 12.52 -25.02 40.66
N GLU A 555 12.21 -25.38 41.91
CA GLU A 555 11.00 -26.12 42.28
C GLU A 555 9.72 -25.34 41.92
N GLU A 556 9.69 -24.03 42.17
CA GLU A 556 8.53 -23.19 41.80
C GLU A 556 8.32 -23.12 40.30
N ALA A 557 9.39 -23.05 39.51
CA ALA A 557 9.35 -23.10 38.07
C ALA A 557 8.84 -24.45 37.53
N LEU A 558 9.36 -25.57 38.12
CA LEU A 558 8.90 -26.92 37.77
C LEU A 558 7.43 -27.15 38.11
N GLN A 559 6.98 -26.63 39.28
CA GLN A 559 5.56 -26.73 39.69
C GLN A 559 4.65 -26.01 38.70
N PHE A 560 5.04 -24.85 38.18
CA PHE A 560 4.29 -24.14 37.12
C PHE A 560 4.17 -25.01 35.88
N VAL A 561 5.26 -25.60 35.39
CA VAL A 561 5.26 -26.45 34.19
C VAL A 561 4.43 -27.72 34.42
N GLN A 562 4.51 -28.36 35.60
CA GLN A 562 3.68 -29.52 35.93
C GLN A 562 2.18 -29.21 35.97
N ASN A 563 1.79 -28.00 36.41
CA ASN A 563 0.41 -27.60 36.51
C ASN A 563 -0.21 -27.21 35.15
N THR A 564 0.59 -26.69 34.20
CA THR A 564 0.13 -26.14 32.93
C THR A 564 0.26 -27.12 31.78
N GLN A 565 1.32 -27.94 31.73
CA GLN A 565 1.60 -28.99 30.72
C GLN A 565 1.50 -28.51 29.27
N PHE A 566 2.00 -27.27 29.00
CA PHE A 566 2.07 -26.75 27.64
C PHE A 566 3.22 -27.38 26.82
N PRO A 567 3.13 -27.44 25.50
CA PRO A 567 4.22 -27.94 24.66
C PRO A 567 5.39 -26.96 24.55
N TYR A 568 5.21 -25.68 24.89
CA TYR A 568 6.19 -24.62 24.76
C TYR A 568 6.26 -23.73 25.98
N TYR A 569 7.48 -23.44 26.42
CA TYR A 569 7.77 -22.47 27.47
C TYR A 569 8.88 -21.50 27.07
N CYS A 570 8.85 -20.28 27.64
CA CYS A 570 9.94 -19.33 27.51
C CYS A 570 10.37 -18.83 28.90
N ILE A 571 11.66 -18.94 29.21
CA ILE A 571 12.23 -18.47 30.46
C ILE A 571 12.49 -16.98 30.36
N CYS A 572 11.91 -16.20 31.30
CA CYS A 572 12.01 -14.75 31.39
C CYS A 572 12.62 -14.32 32.72
N GLY A 573 13.74 -13.62 32.67
CA GLY A 573 14.45 -13.12 33.85
C GLY A 573 15.49 -12.08 33.44
N LYS A 574 16.22 -11.53 34.39
CA LYS A 574 17.42 -10.76 34.12
C LYS A 574 18.64 -11.69 33.96
N ASP A 575 19.76 -11.18 33.45
CA ASP A 575 20.93 -11.98 33.13
C ASP A 575 21.50 -12.70 34.35
N GLU A 576 21.51 -12.06 35.54
CA GLU A 576 21.97 -12.68 36.78
C GLU A 576 21.09 -13.89 37.21
N ALA A 577 19.77 -13.82 36.98
CA ALA A 577 18.89 -14.95 37.27
C ALA A 577 19.13 -16.12 36.30
N TYR A 578 19.54 -15.84 35.08
CA TYR A 578 19.93 -16.87 34.13
C TYR A 578 21.20 -17.59 34.53
N THR A 579 22.17 -16.87 35.05
CA THR A 579 23.39 -17.47 35.60
C THR A 579 23.11 -18.28 36.88
N GLU A 580 22.20 -17.81 37.74
CA GLU A 580 21.89 -18.44 39.04
C GLU A 580 21.08 -19.74 38.88
N PHE A 581 20.00 -19.72 38.04
CA PHE A 581 19.05 -20.84 37.94
C PHE A 581 19.29 -21.71 36.71
N GLY A 582 19.84 -21.14 35.66
CA GLY A 582 19.87 -21.50 34.27
C GLY A 582 20.04 -22.97 33.89
N PRO A 583 21.27 -23.46 33.74
CA PRO A 583 21.49 -24.82 33.22
C PRO A 583 20.86 -25.89 34.09
N ASN A 584 20.80 -25.69 35.43
CA ASN A 584 20.15 -26.62 36.34
C ASN A 584 18.64 -26.69 36.12
N LEU A 585 17.98 -25.54 36.00
CA LEU A 585 16.55 -25.48 35.67
C LEU A 585 16.26 -26.20 34.35
N MET A 586 17.06 -25.93 33.29
CA MET A 586 16.90 -26.59 32.01
C MET A 586 17.05 -28.12 32.09
N ALA A 587 18.07 -28.60 32.78
CA ALA A 587 18.30 -30.04 32.94
C ALA A 587 17.11 -30.72 33.62
N GLU A 588 16.59 -30.13 34.70
CA GLU A 588 15.43 -30.67 35.42
C GLU A 588 14.12 -30.61 34.62
N LEU A 589 13.90 -29.52 33.86
CA LEU A 589 12.76 -29.40 32.96
C LEU A 589 12.78 -30.52 31.92
N LYS A 590 13.92 -30.73 31.26
CA LYS A 590 14.07 -31.78 30.23
C LYS A 590 14.06 -33.19 30.79
N GLN A 591 14.53 -33.39 32.02
CA GLN A 591 14.41 -34.67 32.72
C GLN A 591 12.94 -35.00 33.03
N GLY A 592 12.18 -34.01 33.53
CA GLY A 592 10.77 -34.20 33.88
C GLY A 592 9.83 -34.31 32.66
N GLN A 593 10.09 -33.52 31.62
CA GLN A 593 9.27 -33.44 30.39
C GLN A 593 10.17 -33.27 29.15
N PRO A 594 10.73 -34.36 28.60
CA PRO A 594 11.70 -34.31 27.48
C PRO A 594 11.14 -33.70 26.18
N ALA A 595 9.82 -33.78 25.97
CA ALA A 595 9.16 -33.37 24.76
C ALA A 595 8.80 -31.87 24.68
N ILE A 596 8.88 -31.13 25.82
CA ILE A 596 8.58 -29.70 25.78
C ILE A 596 9.68 -28.92 25.08
N GLN A 597 9.30 -27.91 24.32
CA GLN A 597 10.24 -26.93 23.79
C GLN A 597 10.41 -25.78 24.78
N VAL A 598 11.65 -25.42 25.06
CA VAL A 598 11.98 -24.34 26.01
C VAL A 598 12.94 -23.35 25.37
N ASP A 599 12.52 -22.10 25.29
CA ASP A 599 13.32 -20.98 24.81
C ASP A 599 13.73 -20.05 25.97
N LEU A 600 14.72 -19.20 25.74
CA LEU A 600 15.15 -18.13 26.63
C LEU A 600 14.79 -16.75 26.04
N ALA A 601 14.27 -15.86 26.86
CA ALA A 601 14.03 -14.48 26.47
C ALA A 601 15.32 -13.64 26.49
N GLY A 602 15.80 -13.23 25.34
CA GLY A 602 17.07 -12.53 25.15
C GLY A 602 18.16 -13.39 24.53
N LYS A 603 19.37 -12.88 24.49
CA LYS A 603 20.58 -13.61 24.05
C LYS A 603 21.48 -13.86 25.24
N LEU A 604 22.06 -15.03 25.32
CA LEU A 604 23.13 -15.34 26.28
C LEU A 604 24.46 -14.80 25.76
N PRO A 605 25.41 -14.49 26.67
CA PRO A 605 26.80 -14.27 26.30
C PRO A 605 27.38 -15.51 25.60
N GLU A 606 28.28 -15.31 24.62
CA GLU A 606 28.87 -16.42 23.83
C GLU A 606 29.49 -17.54 24.72
N GLY A 607 30.05 -17.20 25.88
CA GLY A 607 30.67 -18.19 26.80
C GLY A 607 29.66 -19.09 27.52
N GLU A 608 28.39 -18.65 27.67
CA GLU A 608 27.37 -19.39 28.43
C GLU A 608 26.46 -20.24 27.52
N GLN A 609 26.38 -19.90 26.25
CA GLN A 609 25.46 -20.54 25.30
C GLN A 609 25.66 -22.06 25.16
N ALA A 610 26.90 -22.51 25.17
CA ALA A 610 27.23 -23.94 25.04
C ALA A 610 26.69 -24.78 26.21
N GLU A 611 26.75 -24.25 27.45
CA GLU A 611 26.25 -24.91 28.63
C GLU A 611 24.72 -25.05 28.61
N TRP A 612 24.01 -24.00 28.24
CA TRP A 612 22.56 -24.02 28.10
C TRP A 612 22.05 -24.96 26.99
N LEU A 613 22.74 -25.01 25.87
CA LEU A 613 22.43 -25.94 24.81
C LEU A 613 22.67 -27.40 25.25
N ALA A 614 23.75 -27.65 25.95
CA ALA A 614 24.02 -28.98 26.51
C ALA A 614 23.00 -29.40 27.58
N ALA A 615 22.41 -28.43 28.30
CA ALA A 615 21.31 -28.66 29.24
C ALA A 615 19.94 -28.84 28.57
N GLY A 616 19.84 -28.65 27.23
CA GLY A 616 18.64 -28.88 26.44
C GLY A 616 17.83 -27.63 26.06
N LEU A 617 18.42 -26.44 26.10
CA LEU A 617 17.77 -25.23 25.58
C LEU A 617 17.53 -25.36 24.07
N ASP A 618 16.30 -25.12 23.63
CA ASP A 618 15.91 -25.27 22.23
C ASP A 618 16.15 -24.00 21.39
N GLY A 619 16.12 -22.83 22.01
CA GLY A 619 16.36 -21.59 21.29
C GLY A 619 16.18 -20.32 22.12
N HIS A 620 15.98 -19.22 21.40
CA HIS A 620 15.86 -17.89 21.98
C HIS A 620 14.70 -17.11 21.38
N VAL A 621 14.18 -16.12 22.14
CA VAL A 621 13.26 -15.08 21.67
C VAL A 621 13.88 -13.73 21.99
N PHE A 622 14.31 -12.98 20.97
CA PHE A 622 15.04 -11.73 21.14
C PHE A 622 14.69 -10.67 20.08
N ALA A 623 14.99 -9.40 20.39
CA ALA A 623 14.76 -8.28 19.47
C ALA A 623 15.64 -8.37 18.21
N GLY A 624 15.04 -8.22 17.02
CA GLY A 624 15.72 -8.36 15.74
C GLY A 624 15.74 -9.77 15.18
N GLN A 625 15.09 -10.74 15.83
CA GLN A 625 14.87 -12.08 15.29
C GLN A 625 13.78 -12.06 14.23
N ASN A 626 13.89 -12.91 13.20
CA ASN A 626 12.79 -13.15 12.25
C ASN A 626 11.63 -13.85 12.97
N LEU A 627 10.55 -13.10 13.21
CA LEU A 627 9.39 -13.60 13.96
C LEU A 627 8.51 -14.52 13.12
N LEU A 628 8.48 -14.36 11.79
CA LEU A 628 7.71 -15.24 10.92
C LEU A 628 8.23 -16.68 10.99
N ASP A 629 9.54 -16.85 10.88
CA ASP A 629 10.18 -18.17 10.98
C ASP A 629 9.99 -18.76 12.39
N LYS A 630 10.21 -17.93 13.42
CA LYS A 630 10.07 -18.37 14.81
C LYS A 630 8.65 -18.83 15.12
N LEU A 631 7.65 -18.02 14.79
CA LEU A 631 6.24 -18.33 15.07
C LEU A 631 5.74 -19.50 14.24
N SER A 632 6.19 -19.60 12.97
CA SER A 632 5.87 -20.74 12.12
C SER A 632 6.39 -22.07 12.70
N SER A 633 7.62 -22.08 13.20
CA SER A 633 8.19 -23.26 13.87
C SER A 633 7.47 -23.61 15.18
N LEU A 634 7.05 -22.60 15.95
CA LEU A 634 6.31 -22.84 17.18
C LEU A 634 4.92 -23.41 16.93
N LEU A 635 4.16 -22.89 15.96
CA LEU A 635 2.83 -23.39 15.64
C LEU A 635 2.83 -24.87 15.23
N ALA A 636 3.92 -25.36 14.63
CA ALA A 636 4.09 -26.78 14.29
C ALA A 636 3.99 -27.72 15.51
N LEU A 637 4.28 -27.23 16.72
CA LEU A 637 4.13 -28.02 17.97
C LEU A 637 2.68 -28.42 18.24
N TRP A 638 1.73 -27.59 17.85
CA TRP A 638 0.30 -27.86 18.01
C TRP A 638 -0.34 -28.54 16.79
N GLU A 639 0.28 -28.50 15.63
CA GLU A 639 -0.25 -29.19 14.44
C GLU A 639 -0.22 -30.73 14.58
N GLY A 640 0.57 -31.26 15.48
CA GLY A 640 0.77 -32.69 15.72
C GLY A 640 1.99 -33.18 14.93
N GLY A 641 3.06 -33.42 15.61
CA GLY A 641 4.38 -33.67 15.07
C GLY A 641 4.41 -34.65 13.91
N ALA A 642 4.68 -34.13 12.74
CA ALA A 642 5.49 -34.87 11.79
C ALA A 642 6.93 -34.67 12.27
N THR A 643 7.45 -35.65 12.95
CA THR A 643 8.89 -35.80 13.18
C THR A 643 9.57 -35.66 11.82
N HIS A 644 10.41 -34.67 11.69
CA HIS A 644 11.37 -34.63 10.59
C HIS A 644 12.26 -35.88 10.73
N GLU A 645 12.08 -36.88 9.84
CA GLU A 645 13.14 -37.77 9.43
C GLU A 645 14.10 -37.07 8.47
#